data_ac9ebda62306f5b869ccf9e5d534ba6e
#
_entry.id   ac9ebda62306f5b869ccf9e5d534ba6e
#
_cell.length_a   1.000
_cell.length_b   1.000
_cell.length_c   1.000
_cell.angle_alpha   90.00
_cell.angle_beta   90.00
_cell.angle_gamma   90.00
#
_symmetry.space_group_name_H-M   'P 1'
#
loop_
_entity.id
_entity.type
_entity.pdbx_description
1 polymer ?
#
loop_
_entity_poly.entity_id
_entity_poly.type
_entity_poly.pdbx_seq_one_letter_code
_entity_poly.pdbx_strand_id
1 'polypeptide(L)'
;MREFLGRWAVATSILLSGSALAADPMPRVAPTPAWVKPVAIPAANPALKDTPAQLLLINTQVRFSGRDVDTYVEYVITPQSLAGMQGSGTVAIPWNIDRADLVINTISIIRGSEVINLLKDAAFTVLRREKNLGEGSLDGIRTVVLPTSGLQLGDQIRVAFTYDGKVGAAGEEAEDVQKWDPVIETALIERRFLVAPGTDVAWKTSPRVPKPQITKQVDGTTEYLFRGVKLDPIKYPKNIRAQDKASLIQVSGYDSWSKVAELERPNYDAARKIADGSPLAREADRIAASTPDPAKRMLAALRLAQEQVRYVALLLGEGAYRPISSAETWQRKFGDCKGKTALLLGLLDRLGIAADPLYVLSDGGVVLGSVLPGRSVFDHVIAQARIGGKTYYLDATDYGHRTLADVSGTGFGYGLPLVQGATVAKLPLVRPDVPTSDSELVWDGSQGLTGDIPFTATLTLRGSNAMVARAKKITAEKPSEFDDYLKGLMPGVANDKLEIVSRSDDDASGEVRVTFKGKDILEWDEYEDRKGLRAPFSNAAVNWDSDFDRKEGEFKDLPVYLGSSLWQRETETIVLPPSAKGARIDAAPLDKTLAATHIWRTVTIDGNRATSVANFRHLEDEFSADEARRAEKELKLVNENWAYVVAPKGLKVPRDKK
;
A
#
# COMPACT_ATOMS: atom_id res chain seq x y z
N MET A 1 -21.21 62.76 -23.97
CA MET A 1 -20.72 63.17 -25.29
C MET A 1 -19.94 61.96 -25.81
N ARG A 2 -20.58 61.10 -26.57
CA ARG A 2 -20.49 60.88 -28.02
C ARG A 2 -19.08 60.51 -28.43
N GLU A 3 -18.94 59.27 -28.76
CA GLU A 3 -18.95 58.51 -30.05
C GLU A 3 -17.52 58.13 -30.44
N PHE A 4 -17.20 56.88 -30.65
CA PHE A 4 -17.22 56.25 -31.99
C PHE A 4 -17.07 54.71 -31.90
N LEU A 5 -17.97 54.05 -32.60
CA LEU A 5 -18.05 52.64 -32.88
C LEU A 5 -16.97 52.21 -33.89
N GLY A 6 -16.41 51.01 -33.71
CA GLY A 6 -15.62 50.32 -34.71
C GLY A 6 -15.78 48.82 -34.56
N ARG A 7 -16.77 48.24 -35.24
CA ARG A 7 -17.03 46.80 -35.40
C ARG A 7 -15.91 46.14 -36.21
N TRP A 8 -15.30 45.07 -35.70
CA TRP A 8 -14.80 43.98 -36.50
C TRP A 8 -15.22 42.69 -35.85
N ALA A 9 -16.28 42.03 -36.41
CA ALA A 9 -16.67 40.67 -36.10
C ALA A 9 -15.79 39.72 -36.95
N VAL A 10 -14.84 39.06 -36.32
CA VAL A 10 -14.19 37.88 -36.91
C VAL A 10 -14.97 36.66 -36.41
N ALA A 11 -15.83 36.12 -37.28
CA ALA A 11 -16.48 34.84 -37.07
C ALA A 11 -15.42 33.75 -37.20
N THR A 12 -14.84 33.32 -36.07
CA THR A 12 -14.06 32.09 -36.01
C THR A 12 -15.04 30.93 -35.88
N SER A 13 -15.33 30.28 -37.01
CA SER A 13 -16.04 29.01 -37.06
C SER A 13 -15.17 27.94 -36.36
N ILE A 14 -15.40 27.73 -35.06
CA ILE A 14 -14.88 26.53 -34.36
C ILE A 14 -15.67 25.36 -34.90
N LEU A 15 -15.09 24.64 -35.84
CA LEU A 15 -15.47 23.28 -36.20
C LEU A 15 -15.23 22.43 -34.94
N LEU A 16 -16.25 22.32 -34.11
CA LEU A 16 -16.39 21.23 -33.16
C LEU A 16 -16.52 19.94 -33.96
N SER A 17 -15.38 19.33 -34.31
CA SER A 17 -15.35 17.91 -34.62
C SER A 17 -15.81 17.19 -33.34
N GLY A 18 -17.12 16.99 -33.25
CA GLY A 18 -17.74 16.12 -32.26
C GLY A 18 -17.18 14.72 -32.50
N SER A 19 -16.15 14.34 -31.74
CA SER A 19 -15.88 12.94 -31.52
C SER A 19 -17.17 12.40 -30.87
N ALA A 20 -17.95 11.65 -31.64
CA ALA A 20 -19.07 10.90 -31.12
C ALA A 20 -18.46 10.06 -29.97
N LEU A 21 -18.76 10.43 -28.74
CA LEU A 21 -18.47 9.58 -27.58
C LEU A 21 -19.19 8.27 -27.89
N ALA A 22 -18.42 7.23 -28.22
CA ALA A 22 -18.96 5.90 -28.39
C ALA A 22 -19.77 5.60 -27.11
N ALA A 23 -21.03 5.19 -27.28
CA ALA A 23 -21.89 4.81 -26.17
C ALA A 23 -21.14 3.75 -25.35
N ASP A 24 -21.19 3.86 -24.01
CA ASP A 24 -20.59 2.83 -23.15
C ASP A 24 -21.18 1.46 -23.55
N PRO A 25 -20.34 0.41 -23.67
CA PRO A 25 -20.84 -0.92 -23.99
C PRO A 25 -21.84 -1.38 -22.92
N MET A 26 -22.91 -2.03 -23.36
CA MET A 26 -23.95 -2.57 -22.48
C MET A 26 -23.71 -4.08 -22.27
N PRO A 27 -23.99 -4.62 -21.08
CA PRO A 27 -23.93 -6.06 -20.86
C PRO A 27 -24.99 -6.78 -21.71
N ARG A 28 -24.67 -7.99 -22.15
CA ARG A 28 -25.66 -8.85 -22.82
C ARG A 28 -26.49 -9.60 -21.77
N VAL A 29 -27.74 -9.92 -22.08
CA VAL A 29 -28.56 -10.84 -21.28
C VAL A 29 -28.68 -12.14 -22.06
N ALA A 30 -28.31 -13.27 -21.43
CA ALA A 30 -28.41 -14.58 -22.04
C ALA A 30 -28.60 -15.68 -20.97
N PRO A 31 -29.11 -16.86 -21.35
CA PRO A 31 -29.19 -18.01 -20.44
C PRO A 31 -27.81 -18.39 -19.86
N THR A 32 -27.83 -19.05 -18.71
CA THR A 32 -26.63 -19.63 -18.11
C THR A 32 -25.94 -20.58 -19.10
N PRO A 33 -24.60 -20.47 -19.31
CA PRO A 33 -23.87 -21.33 -20.23
C PRO A 33 -24.02 -22.82 -19.92
N ALA A 34 -24.08 -23.66 -20.96
CA ALA A 34 -24.30 -25.10 -20.79
C ALA A 34 -23.19 -25.83 -20.00
N TRP A 35 -21.98 -25.26 -19.93
CA TRP A 35 -20.86 -25.83 -19.16
C TRP A 35 -20.97 -25.56 -17.66
N VAL A 36 -21.87 -24.66 -17.22
CA VAL A 36 -22.10 -24.34 -15.81
C VAL A 36 -22.98 -25.40 -15.16
N LYS A 37 -22.56 -25.95 -14.04
CA LYS A 37 -23.37 -26.84 -13.20
C LYS A 37 -24.18 -26.04 -12.20
N PRO A 38 -25.50 -26.23 -12.11
CA PRO A 38 -26.32 -25.62 -11.06
C PRO A 38 -25.88 -26.07 -9.68
N VAL A 39 -25.90 -25.14 -8.72
CA VAL A 39 -25.61 -25.38 -7.31
C VAL A 39 -26.87 -25.11 -6.49
N ALA A 40 -27.22 -26.04 -5.59
CA ALA A 40 -28.35 -25.86 -4.71
C ALA A 40 -28.08 -24.74 -3.70
N ILE A 41 -29.04 -23.83 -3.52
CA ILE A 41 -28.94 -22.74 -2.56
C ILE A 41 -29.16 -23.30 -1.16
N PRO A 42 -28.22 -23.15 -0.20
CA PRO A 42 -28.40 -23.60 1.17
C PRO A 42 -29.54 -22.80 1.87
N ALA A 43 -30.13 -23.41 2.89
CA ALA A 43 -31.04 -22.69 3.78
C ALA A 43 -30.26 -21.64 4.59
N ALA A 44 -30.95 -20.55 4.95
CA ALA A 44 -30.44 -19.54 5.87
C ALA A 44 -30.13 -20.17 7.25
N ASN A 45 -29.06 -19.70 7.89
CA ASN A 45 -28.69 -20.13 9.24
C ASN A 45 -29.51 -19.37 10.30
N PRO A 46 -30.40 -20.03 11.07
CA PRO A 46 -31.22 -19.33 12.08
C PRO A 46 -30.39 -18.67 13.18
N ALA A 47 -29.17 -19.12 13.44
CA ALA A 47 -28.26 -18.52 14.42
C ALA A 47 -27.78 -17.12 14.03
N LEU A 48 -27.84 -16.77 12.74
CA LEU A 48 -27.44 -15.48 12.19
C LEU A 48 -28.60 -14.50 11.96
N LYS A 49 -29.78 -14.77 12.53
CA LYS A 49 -30.99 -13.94 12.33
C LYS A 49 -30.79 -12.46 12.67
N ASP A 50 -29.85 -12.15 13.57
CA ASP A 50 -29.55 -10.79 14.04
C ASP A 50 -28.44 -10.09 13.22
N THR A 51 -27.88 -10.76 12.21
CA THR A 51 -26.93 -10.13 11.28
C THR A 51 -27.68 -9.30 10.22
N PRO A 52 -27.07 -8.23 9.66
CA PRO A 52 -27.74 -7.41 8.64
C PRO A 52 -28.19 -8.19 7.40
N ALA A 53 -27.41 -9.18 6.97
CA ALA A 53 -27.69 -10.06 5.84
C ALA A 53 -26.90 -11.36 5.97
N GLN A 54 -27.36 -12.43 5.31
CA GLN A 54 -26.62 -13.70 5.18
C GLN A 54 -26.23 -13.94 3.72
N LEU A 55 -25.00 -14.37 3.50
CA LEU A 55 -24.52 -14.83 2.22
C LEU A 55 -24.70 -16.36 2.15
N LEU A 56 -25.69 -16.80 1.38
CA LEU A 56 -26.04 -18.22 1.32
C LEU A 56 -25.12 -18.99 0.36
N LEU A 57 -24.78 -18.38 -0.76
CA LEU A 57 -23.98 -19.04 -1.81
C LEU A 57 -22.99 -18.04 -2.42
N ILE A 58 -21.76 -18.51 -2.59
CA ILE A 58 -20.80 -17.98 -3.56
C ILE A 58 -20.36 -19.15 -4.45
N ASN A 59 -20.74 -19.11 -5.71
CA ASN A 59 -20.40 -20.12 -6.71
C ASN A 59 -19.61 -19.45 -7.84
N THR A 60 -18.37 -19.88 -8.03
CA THR A 60 -17.56 -19.43 -9.17
C THR A 60 -17.14 -20.65 -9.96
N GLN A 61 -17.42 -20.62 -11.27
CA GLN A 61 -17.00 -21.69 -12.19
C GLN A 61 -16.15 -21.07 -13.28
N VAL A 62 -14.96 -21.61 -13.48
CA VAL A 62 -13.97 -21.11 -14.43
C VAL A 62 -13.69 -22.19 -15.47
N ARG A 63 -13.71 -21.83 -16.74
CA ARG A 63 -13.38 -22.73 -17.84
C ARG A 63 -12.13 -22.26 -18.55
N PHE A 64 -11.13 -23.11 -18.62
CA PHE A 64 -9.89 -22.91 -19.38
C PHE A 64 -9.97 -23.71 -20.69
N SER A 65 -9.79 -23.03 -21.82
CA SER A 65 -9.78 -23.62 -23.16
C SER A 65 -8.64 -22.99 -23.99
N GLY A 66 -7.49 -23.67 -24.04
CA GLY A 66 -6.27 -23.05 -24.54
C GLY A 66 -5.88 -21.86 -23.68
N ARG A 67 -5.91 -20.65 -24.26
CA ARG A 67 -5.65 -19.39 -23.55
C ARG A 67 -6.90 -18.69 -23.05
N ASP A 68 -8.07 -19.12 -23.51
CA ASP A 68 -9.33 -18.49 -23.11
C ASP A 68 -9.73 -18.89 -21.71
N VAL A 69 -10.21 -17.91 -20.94
CA VAL A 69 -10.65 -18.09 -19.55
C VAL A 69 -12.04 -17.46 -19.42
N ASP A 70 -13.07 -18.30 -19.32
CA ASP A 70 -14.43 -17.85 -19.05
C ASP A 70 -14.75 -18.06 -17.58
N THR A 71 -15.36 -17.05 -16.96
CA THR A 71 -15.69 -17.07 -15.53
C THR A 71 -17.16 -16.82 -15.30
N TYR A 72 -17.88 -17.82 -14.78
CA TYR A 72 -19.23 -17.67 -14.28
C TYR A 72 -19.20 -17.40 -12.78
N VAL A 73 -19.96 -16.40 -12.33
CA VAL A 73 -20.09 -16.02 -10.93
C VAL A 73 -21.56 -16.01 -10.56
N GLU A 74 -21.90 -16.65 -9.44
CA GLU A 74 -23.23 -16.62 -8.85
C GLU A 74 -23.11 -16.39 -7.35
N TYR A 75 -23.97 -15.52 -6.84
CA TYR A 75 -24.13 -15.37 -5.38
C TYR A 75 -25.60 -15.24 -4.99
N VAL A 76 -25.88 -15.66 -3.77
CA VAL A 76 -27.22 -15.55 -3.18
C VAL A 76 -27.10 -14.93 -1.79
N ILE A 77 -27.79 -13.83 -1.58
CA ILE A 77 -27.81 -13.09 -0.31
C ILE A 77 -29.24 -12.91 0.18
N THR A 78 -29.47 -13.01 1.49
CA THR A 78 -30.75 -12.70 2.12
C THR A 78 -30.58 -11.56 3.12
N PRO A 79 -31.19 -10.38 2.88
CA PRO A 79 -31.20 -9.29 3.84
C PRO A 79 -32.13 -9.60 5.02
N GLN A 80 -31.67 -9.29 6.24
CA GLN A 80 -32.38 -9.59 7.49
C GLN A 80 -32.73 -8.35 8.32
N SER A 81 -32.26 -7.17 7.88
CA SER A 81 -32.52 -5.90 8.53
C SER A 81 -32.67 -4.78 7.50
N LEU A 82 -33.09 -3.59 7.93
CA LEU A 82 -33.12 -2.41 7.06
C LEU A 82 -31.72 -2.06 6.51
N ALA A 83 -30.67 -2.22 7.30
CA ALA A 83 -29.30 -2.04 6.84
C ALA A 83 -28.91 -3.07 5.76
N GLY A 84 -29.29 -4.34 5.95
CA GLY A 84 -29.15 -5.39 4.94
C GLY A 84 -29.91 -5.10 3.65
N MET A 85 -31.14 -4.58 3.78
CA MET A 85 -31.96 -4.14 2.65
C MET A 85 -31.30 -3.00 1.87
N GLN A 86 -30.73 -2.00 2.56
CA GLN A 86 -30.00 -0.92 1.91
C GLN A 86 -28.75 -1.44 1.15
N GLY A 87 -28.00 -2.35 1.76
CA GLY A 87 -26.83 -2.99 1.13
C GLY A 87 -27.18 -3.86 -0.08
N SER A 88 -28.40 -4.41 -0.12
CA SER A 88 -28.89 -5.31 -1.17
C SER A 88 -29.86 -4.64 -2.15
N GLY A 89 -30.19 -3.38 -1.95
CA GLY A 89 -31.16 -2.61 -2.75
C GLY A 89 -30.72 -2.35 -4.19
N THR A 90 -29.47 -2.68 -4.51
CA THR A 90 -28.91 -2.49 -5.83
C THR A 90 -27.89 -3.59 -6.12
N VAL A 91 -28.05 -4.28 -7.24
CA VAL A 91 -27.01 -5.16 -7.79
C VAL A 91 -25.98 -4.30 -8.50
N ALA A 92 -24.71 -4.48 -8.16
CA ALA A 92 -23.58 -3.77 -8.74
C ALA A 92 -22.52 -4.77 -9.21
N ILE A 93 -22.31 -4.90 -10.52
CA ILE A 93 -21.36 -5.84 -11.11
C ILE A 93 -20.18 -5.06 -11.69
N PRO A 94 -18.96 -5.23 -11.16
CA PRO A 94 -17.77 -4.64 -11.73
C PRO A 94 -17.45 -5.29 -13.08
N TRP A 95 -17.05 -4.50 -14.06
CA TRP A 95 -16.79 -4.99 -15.39
C TRP A 95 -15.59 -4.27 -16.03
N ASN A 96 -14.54 -5.01 -16.33
CA ASN A 96 -13.45 -4.54 -17.17
C ASN A 96 -13.75 -4.90 -18.63
N ILE A 97 -14.14 -3.89 -19.41
CA ILE A 97 -14.59 -4.06 -20.80
C ILE A 97 -13.47 -4.51 -21.74
N ASP A 98 -12.22 -4.29 -21.35
CA ASP A 98 -11.05 -4.65 -22.15
C ASP A 98 -10.65 -6.12 -21.96
N ARG A 99 -11.09 -6.73 -20.84
CA ARG A 99 -10.72 -8.10 -20.48
C ARG A 99 -11.79 -9.14 -20.79
N ALA A 100 -13.06 -8.76 -20.74
CA ALA A 100 -14.15 -9.68 -20.96
C ALA A 100 -15.40 -8.99 -21.45
N ASP A 101 -16.26 -9.73 -22.16
CA ASP A 101 -17.64 -9.34 -22.36
C ASP A 101 -18.46 -9.79 -21.14
N LEU A 102 -19.35 -8.92 -20.67
CA LEU A 102 -20.23 -9.24 -19.53
C LEU A 102 -21.57 -9.76 -20.03
N VAL A 103 -21.94 -10.95 -19.57
CA VAL A 103 -23.23 -11.58 -19.83
C VAL A 103 -23.98 -11.73 -18.51
N ILE A 104 -25.12 -11.08 -18.38
CA ILE A 104 -26.01 -11.25 -17.21
C ILE A 104 -26.89 -12.48 -17.46
N ASN A 105 -26.77 -13.48 -16.58
CA ASN A 105 -27.50 -14.74 -16.73
C ASN A 105 -28.78 -14.76 -15.88
N THR A 106 -28.71 -14.26 -14.65
CA THR A 106 -29.87 -14.24 -13.72
C THR A 106 -29.74 -13.08 -12.75
N ILE A 107 -30.80 -12.29 -12.60
CA ILE A 107 -31.01 -11.42 -11.45
C ILE A 107 -32.46 -11.64 -11.04
N SER A 108 -32.68 -12.22 -9.86
CA SER A 108 -34.03 -12.57 -9.38
C SER A 108 -34.18 -12.42 -7.88
N ILE A 109 -35.40 -12.19 -7.44
CA ILE A 109 -35.79 -12.27 -6.04
C ILE A 109 -36.53 -13.60 -5.85
N ILE A 110 -36.15 -14.37 -4.84
CA ILE A 110 -36.78 -15.61 -4.45
C ILE A 110 -37.55 -15.34 -3.15
N ARG A 111 -38.86 -15.44 -3.21
CA ARG A 111 -39.79 -15.21 -2.10
C ARG A 111 -40.59 -16.50 -1.82
N GLY A 112 -40.17 -17.28 -0.86
CA GLY A 112 -40.70 -18.62 -0.66
C GLY A 112 -40.51 -19.50 -1.89
N SER A 113 -41.59 -19.90 -2.56
CA SER A 113 -41.58 -20.67 -3.81
C SER A 113 -41.65 -19.81 -5.07
N GLU A 114 -41.88 -18.50 -4.94
CA GLU A 114 -41.97 -17.58 -6.07
C GLU A 114 -40.59 -17.09 -6.51
N VAL A 115 -40.36 -17.06 -7.83
CA VAL A 115 -39.14 -16.50 -8.44
C VAL A 115 -39.51 -15.29 -9.30
N ILE A 116 -39.17 -14.10 -8.83
CA ILE A 116 -39.42 -12.83 -9.51
C ILE A 116 -38.21 -12.48 -10.34
N ASN A 117 -38.31 -12.56 -11.68
CA ASN A 117 -37.23 -12.26 -12.59
C ASN A 117 -37.13 -10.74 -12.81
N LEU A 118 -35.99 -10.15 -12.40
CA LEU A 118 -35.70 -8.73 -12.56
C LEU A 118 -35.09 -8.36 -13.92
N LEU A 119 -34.79 -9.35 -14.76
CA LEU A 119 -34.20 -9.10 -16.10
C LEU A 119 -35.25 -8.81 -17.17
N LYS A 120 -36.56 -9.11 -16.93
CA LYS A 120 -37.61 -8.97 -17.94
C LYS A 120 -37.75 -7.55 -18.47
N ASP A 121 -37.62 -6.56 -17.58
CA ASP A 121 -37.72 -5.13 -17.89
C ASP A 121 -36.51 -4.37 -17.38
N ALA A 122 -35.34 -5.02 -17.36
CA ALA A 122 -34.13 -4.46 -16.78
C ALA A 122 -33.60 -3.26 -17.58
N ALA A 123 -33.52 -2.10 -16.94
CA ALA A 123 -32.81 -0.94 -17.43
C ALA A 123 -31.45 -0.84 -16.68
N PHE A 124 -30.41 -1.45 -17.27
CA PHE A 124 -29.08 -1.35 -16.70
C PHE A 124 -28.52 0.06 -16.86
N THR A 125 -27.89 0.53 -15.79
CA THR A 125 -27.06 1.73 -15.84
C THR A 125 -25.59 1.30 -15.77
N VAL A 126 -24.79 1.74 -16.74
CA VAL A 126 -23.33 1.51 -16.74
C VAL A 126 -22.66 2.76 -16.19
N LEU A 127 -22.05 2.65 -15.02
CA LEU A 127 -21.37 3.75 -14.34
C LEU A 127 -19.87 3.67 -14.54
N ARG A 128 -19.24 4.79 -14.89
CA ARG A 128 -17.79 4.99 -14.79
C ARG A 128 -17.49 5.43 -13.36
N ARG A 129 -17.29 4.47 -12.48
CA ARG A 129 -17.01 4.77 -11.07
C ARG A 129 -15.53 4.53 -10.78
N GLU A 130 -14.73 5.55 -11.05
CA GLU A 130 -13.32 5.57 -10.65
C GLU A 130 -13.23 5.68 -9.13
N LYS A 131 -12.96 4.57 -8.44
CA LYS A 131 -12.94 4.52 -6.96
C LYS A 131 -11.79 5.32 -6.37
N ASN A 132 -10.67 5.41 -7.09
CA ASN A 132 -9.42 5.98 -6.60
C ASN A 132 -9.04 7.25 -7.38
N LEU A 133 -10.03 7.99 -7.90
CA LEU A 133 -9.78 9.24 -8.64
C LEU A 133 -9.01 10.28 -7.80
N GLY A 134 -9.31 10.36 -6.49
CA GLY A 134 -8.59 11.22 -5.54
C GLY A 134 -7.12 10.84 -5.38
N GLU A 135 -6.76 9.59 -5.66
CA GLU A 135 -5.39 9.06 -5.65
C GLU A 135 -4.75 9.07 -7.05
N GLY A 136 -5.42 9.68 -8.04
CA GLY A 136 -4.93 9.76 -9.41
C GLY A 136 -4.96 8.43 -10.18
N SER A 137 -5.85 7.50 -9.80
CA SER A 137 -6.01 6.21 -10.50
C SER A 137 -7.29 6.16 -11.30
N LEU A 138 -7.16 5.82 -12.59
CA LEU A 138 -8.24 5.56 -13.54
C LEU A 138 -8.17 4.08 -13.92
N ASP A 139 -9.00 3.25 -13.27
CA ASP A 139 -8.98 1.78 -13.45
C ASP A 139 -9.82 1.28 -14.63
N GLY A 140 -10.64 2.16 -15.21
CA GLY A 140 -11.51 1.84 -16.36
C GLY A 140 -12.59 0.84 -16.07
N ILE A 141 -12.71 0.38 -14.84
CA ILE A 141 -13.75 -0.55 -14.45
C ILE A 141 -15.10 0.14 -14.56
N ARG A 142 -16.00 -0.47 -15.28
CA ARG A 142 -17.40 -0.10 -15.31
C ARG A 142 -18.11 -0.82 -14.17
N THR A 143 -19.14 -0.19 -13.64
CA THR A 143 -20.08 -0.86 -12.73
C THR A 143 -21.43 -0.90 -13.39
N VAL A 144 -21.88 -2.10 -13.72
CA VAL A 144 -23.26 -2.32 -14.18
C VAL A 144 -24.16 -2.36 -12.98
N VAL A 145 -25.18 -1.51 -12.98
CA VAL A 145 -26.07 -1.31 -11.83
C VAL A 145 -27.50 -1.63 -12.23
N LEU A 146 -28.19 -2.39 -11.36
CA LEU A 146 -29.63 -2.66 -11.46
C LEU A 146 -30.27 -2.55 -10.07
N PRO A 147 -31.27 -1.67 -9.85
CA PRO A 147 -32.04 -1.64 -8.61
C PRO A 147 -32.85 -2.93 -8.39
N THR A 148 -32.91 -3.43 -7.16
CA THR A 148 -33.66 -4.61 -6.77
C THR A 148 -35.09 -4.20 -6.37
N SER A 149 -35.88 -3.71 -7.35
CA SER A 149 -37.24 -3.23 -7.09
C SER A 149 -38.14 -4.33 -6.54
N GLY A 150 -38.90 -3.99 -5.50
CA GLY A 150 -39.86 -4.92 -4.86
C GLY A 150 -39.25 -5.88 -3.83
N LEU A 151 -37.95 -5.71 -3.50
CA LEU A 151 -37.26 -6.48 -2.47
C LEU A 151 -37.95 -6.28 -1.10
N GLN A 152 -38.14 -7.36 -0.35
CA GLN A 152 -38.71 -7.39 1.00
C GLN A 152 -37.75 -8.07 1.98
N LEU A 153 -37.94 -7.82 3.25
CA LEU A 153 -37.16 -8.47 4.30
C LEU A 153 -37.40 -9.98 4.28
N GLY A 154 -36.32 -10.76 4.28
CA GLY A 154 -36.36 -12.22 4.21
C GLY A 154 -36.38 -12.80 2.79
N ASP A 155 -36.48 -11.98 1.75
CA ASP A 155 -36.29 -12.44 0.37
C ASP A 155 -34.83 -12.88 0.15
N GLN A 156 -34.61 -13.71 -0.87
CA GLN A 156 -33.26 -14.02 -1.34
C GLN A 156 -33.02 -13.33 -2.68
N ILE A 157 -31.92 -12.64 -2.80
CA ILE A 157 -31.47 -12.05 -4.06
C ILE A 157 -30.46 -13.00 -4.67
N ARG A 158 -30.76 -13.53 -5.86
CA ARG A 158 -29.89 -14.37 -6.66
C ARG A 158 -29.36 -13.57 -7.83
N VAL A 159 -28.03 -13.49 -7.97
CA VAL A 159 -27.35 -12.81 -9.05
C VAL A 159 -26.37 -13.79 -9.70
N ALA A 160 -26.45 -13.92 -11.03
CA ALA A 160 -25.51 -14.73 -11.79
C ALA A 160 -25.12 -14.04 -13.10
N PHE A 161 -23.84 -14.08 -13.41
CA PHE A 161 -23.27 -13.49 -14.63
C PHE A 161 -22.02 -14.24 -15.08
N THR A 162 -21.69 -14.07 -16.35
CA THR A 162 -20.49 -14.65 -16.97
C THR A 162 -19.60 -13.54 -17.52
N TYR A 163 -18.32 -13.62 -17.26
CA TYR A 163 -17.29 -12.93 -18.00
C TYR A 163 -16.79 -13.86 -19.10
N ASP A 164 -17.16 -13.57 -20.36
CA ASP A 164 -16.59 -14.23 -21.53
C ASP A 164 -15.22 -13.62 -21.77
N GLY A 165 -14.14 -14.35 -21.43
CA GLY A 165 -12.78 -13.82 -21.45
C GLY A 165 -12.33 -13.49 -22.86
N LYS A 166 -11.75 -12.31 -23.02
CA LYS A 166 -11.02 -11.94 -24.24
C LYS A 166 -9.58 -12.37 -24.06
N VAL A 167 -9.04 -13.11 -25.03
CA VAL A 167 -7.60 -13.40 -25.06
C VAL A 167 -6.88 -12.06 -25.04
N GLY A 168 -6.04 -11.85 -24.03
CA GLY A 168 -5.26 -10.63 -23.87
C GLY A 168 -4.33 -10.35 -25.04
N ALA A 169 -3.52 -9.29 -24.95
CA ALA A 169 -2.54 -8.95 -25.97
C ALA A 169 -1.72 -10.19 -26.37
N ALA A 170 -1.41 -10.32 -27.66
CA ALA A 170 -0.80 -11.51 -28.25
C ALA A 170 0.35 -12.08 -27.40
N GLY A 171 0.17 -13.30 -26.90
CA GLY A 171 1.16 -14.01 -26.10
C GLY A 171 0.82 -14.21 -24.62
N GLU A 172 -0.25 -13.62 -24.09
CA GLU A 172 -0.69 -13.91 -22.71
C GLU A 172 -1.14 -15.38 -22.58
N GLU A 173 -0.76 -16.02 -21.48
CA GLU A 173 -1.20 -17.36 -21.13
C GLU A 173 -2.42 -17.31 -20.20
N ALA A 174 -3.18 -18.40 -20.14
CA ALA A 174 -4.34 -18.50 -19.27
C ALA A 174 -3.91 -18.43 -17.80
N GLU A 175 -4.50 -17.56 -17.03
CA GLU A 175 -4.26 -17.47 -15.58
C GLU A 175 -5.53 -17.06 -14.84
N ASP A 176 -5.68 -17.55 -13.61
CA ASP A 176 -6.74 -17.15 -12.68
C ASP A 176 -6.28 -17.26 -11.23
N VAL A 177 -6.75 -16.32 -10.40
CA VAL A 177 -6.46 -16.29 -8.97
C VAL A 177 -7.76 -16.06 -8.21
N GLN A 178 -8.21 -17.06 -7.46
CA GLN A 178 -9.41 -16.99 -6.65
C GLN A 178 -9.07 -16.93 -5.17
N LYS A 179 -9.70 -15.98 -4.46
CA LYS A 179 -9.68 -15.96 -3.00
C LYS A 179 -10.67 -16.99 -2.45
N TRP A 180 -10.22 -17.75 -1.45
CA TRP A 180 -11.05 -18.76 -0.79
C TRP A 180 -11.81 -18.21 0.41
N ASP A 181 -11.17 -17.37 1.22
CA ASP A 181 -11.74 -16.89 2.49
C ASP A 181 -12.93 -15.94 2.25
N PRO A 182 -14.06 -16.14 2.95
CA PRO A 182 -15.20 -15.25 2.86
C PRO A 182 -14.95 -13.93 3.63
N VAL A 183 -15.62 -12.86 3.17
CA VAL A 183 -15.60 -11.55 3.84
C VAL A 183 -16.62 -11.50 5.00
N ILE A 184 -17.72 -12.23 4.87
CA ILE A 184 -18.76 -12.44 5.89
C ILE A 184 -19.06 -13.94 5.98
N GLU A 185 -19.69 -14.41 7.06
CA GLU A 185 -20.08 -15.81 7.17
C GLU A 185 -20.89 -16.23 5.94
N THR A 186 -20.43 -17.32 5.30
CA THR A 186 -20.98 -17.81 4.04
C THR A 186 -21.40 -19.27 4.19
N ALA A 187 -22.66 -19.57 3.88
CA ALA A 187 -23.19 -20.92 4.08
C ALA A 187 -22.55 -21.94 3.13
N LEU A 188 -22.28 -21.56 1.86
CA LEU A 188 -21.60 -22.42 0.88
C LEU A 188 -20.72 -21.58 -0.04
N ILE A 189 -19.45 -21.96 -0.14
CA ILE A 189 -18.53 -21.52 -1.20
C ILE A 189 -18.22 -22.71 -2.08
N GLU A 190 -18.42 -22.52 -3.39
CA GLU A 190 -18.02 -23.51 -4.39
C GLU A 190 -17.16 -22.83 -5.46
N ARG A 191 -16.00 -23.45 -5.75
CA ARG A 191 -15.10 -23.06 -6.84
C ARG A 191 -14.90 -24.27 -7.74
N ARG A 192 -15.38 -24.18 -8.96
CA ARG A 192 -15.30 -25.26 -9.94
C ARG A 192 -14.46 -24.81 -11.13
N PHE A 193 -13.42 -25.54 -11.43
CA PHE A 193 -12.55 -25.25 -12.57
C PHE A 193 -12.63 -26.39 -13.58
N LEU A 194 -12.80 -26.04 -14.84
CA LEU A 194 -12.84 -26.94 -15.99
C LEU A 194 -11.63 -26.68 -16.86
N VAL A 195 -10.82 -27.68 -17.08
CA VAL A 195 -9.65 -27.61 -17.96
C VAL A 195 -9.89 -28.47 -19.18
N ALA A 196 -10.04 -27.85 -20.34
CA ALA A 196 -10.28 -28.53 -21.60
C ALA A 196 -9.06 -29.41 -22.01
N PRO A 197 -9.27 -30.47 -22.80
CA PRO A 197 -8.16 -31.28 -23.32
C PRO A 197 -7.15 -30.42 -24.08
N GLY A 198 -5.86 -30.67 -23.86
CA GLY A 198 -4.78 -29.93 -24.51
C GLY A 198 -4.49 -28.54 -23.91
N THR A 199 -5.19 -28.14 -22.85
CA THR A 199 -4.86 -26.94 -22.07
C THR A 199 -3.89 -27.33 -20.96
N ASP A 200 -2.68 -26.74 -20.97
CA ASP A 200 -1.65 -27.00 -19.96
C ASP A 200 -1.63 -25.88 -18.94
N VAL A 201 -1.95 -26.21 -17.70
CA VAL A 201 -1.99 -25.25 -16.58
C VAL A 201 -1.44 -25.87 -15.29
N ALA A 202 -0.64 -25.11 -14.59
CA ALA A 202 -0.15 -25.44 -13.26
C ALA A 202 -1.14 -24.97 -12.17
N TRP A 203 -1.15 -25.66 -11.04
CA TRP A 203 -2.02 -25.41 -9.89
C TRP A 203 -1.23 -25.16 -8.62
N LYS A 204 -1.68 -24.20 -7.83
CA LYS A 204 -1.19 -23.98 -6.47
C LYS A 204 -2.32 -23.52 -5.57
N THR A 205 -2.38 -24.09 -4.37
CA THR A 205 -3.35 -23.69 -3.35
C THR A 205 -2.65 -23.35 -2.04
N SER A 206 -3.17 -22.36 -1.32
CA SER A 206 -2.74 -22.07 0.04
C SER A 206 -3.13 -23.22 1.00
N PRO A 207 -2.42 -23.43 2.11
CA PRO A 207 -2.66 -24.56 3.02
C PRO A 207 -4.08 -24.67 3.56
N ARG A 208 -4.80 -23.55 3.73
CA ARG A 208 -6.18 -23.53 4.23
C ARG A 208 -7.24 -23.86 3.18
N VAL A 209 -6.89 -23.83 1.92
CA VAL A 209 -7.81 -24.22 0.84
C VAL A 209 -8.01 -25.74 0.89
N PRO A 210 -9.24 -26.25 0.92
CA PRO A 210 -9.48 -27.69 0.91
C PRO A 210 -8.93 -28.33 -0.36
N LYS A 211 -8.60 -29.60 -0.31
CA LYS A 211 -8.21 -30.35 -1.52
C LYS A 211 -9.40 -30.46 -2.46
N PRO A 212 -9.23 -30.27 -3.77
CA PRO A 212 -10.32 -30.41 -4.73
C PRO A 212 -10.74 -31.87 -4.90
N GLN A 213 -12.01 -32.07 -5.19
CA GLN A 213 -12.47 -33.28 -5.84
C GLN A 213 -12.11 -33.19 -7.33
N ILE A 214 -11.37 -34.17 -7.87
CA ILE A 214 -10.94 -34.16 -9.27
C ILE A 214 -11.72 -35.22 -10.02
N THR A 215 -12.34 -34.83 -11.15
CA THR A 215 -13.12 -35.73 -12.01
C THR A 215 -12.74 -35.50 -13.46
N LYS A 216 -12.43 -36.58 -14.19
CA LYS A 216 -12.22 -36.54 -15.63
C LYS A 216 -13.53 -36.83 -16.35
N GLN A 217 -13.99 -35.91 -17.21
CA GLN A 217 -15.21 -36.06 -17.98
C GLN A 217 -15.00 -36.91 -19.23
N VAL A 218 -16.11 -37.34 -19.85
CA VAL A 218 -16.07 -38.22 -21.04
C VAL A 218 -15.41 -37.54 -22.25
N ASP A 219 -15.57 -36.21 -22.37
CA ASP A 219 -14.97 -35.37 -23.41
C ASP A 219 -13.49 -35.07 -23.18
N GLY A 220 -12.91 -35.63 -22.11
CA GLY A 220 -11.51 -35.43 -21.72
C GLY A 220 -11.29 -34.19 -20.83
N THR A 221 -12.30 -33.36 -20.58
CA THR A 221 -12.21 -32.20 -19.66
C THR A 221 -11.91 -32.66 -18.24
N THR A 222 -10.98 -32.02 -17.57
CA THR A 222 -10.71 -32.27 -16.14
C THR A 222 -11.40 -31.22 -15.29
N GLU A 223 -12.20 -31.69 -14.34
CA GLU A 223 -12.93 -30.86 -13.38
C GLU A 223 -12.24 -30.90 -12.02
N TYR A 224 -11.98 -29.71 -11.44
CA TYR A 224 -11.50 -29.53 -10.08
C TYR A 224 -12.58 -28.80 -9.28
N LEU A 225 -13.12 -29.45 -8.25
CA LEU A 225 -14.19 -28.90 -7.41
C LEU A 225 -13.69 -28.69 -5.98
N PHE A 226 -13.67 -27.43 -5.56
CA PHE A 226 -13.41 -27.02 -4.18
C PHE A 226 -14.74 -26.62 -3.53
N ARG A 227 -14.99 -27.11 -2.32
CA ARG A 227 -16.23 -26.85 -1.61
C ARG A 227 -16.00 -26.60 -0.13
N GLY A 228 -16.61 -25.51 0.39
CA GLY A 228 -16.58 -25.15 1.79
C GLY A 228 -17.99 -24.83 2.29
N VAL A 229 -18.35 -25.33 3.46
CA VAL A 229 -19.66 -25.16 4.06
C VAL A 229 -19.51 -24.49 5.41
N LYS A 230 -20.34 -23.48 5.70
CA LYS A 230 -20.34 -22.70 6.95
C LYS A 230 -18.97 -22.11 7.24
N LEU A 231 -18.50 -21.29 6.32
CA LEU A 231 -17.20 -20.62 6.44
C LEU A 231 -17.37 -19.27 7.13
N ASP A 232 -16.61 -19.07 8.20
CA ASP A 232 -16.51 -17.80 8.91
C ASP A 232 -15.41 -16.92 8.31
N PRO A 233 -15.56 -15.57 8.38
CA PRO A 233 -14.50 -14.66 8.05
C PRO A 233 -13.33 -14.84 9.02
N ILE A 234 -12.12 -14.82 8.47
CA ILE A 234 -10.91 -15.02 9.26
C ILE A 234 -10.53 -13.72 9.97
N LYS A 235 -10.33 -13.81 11.28
CA LYS A 235 -9.75 -12.73 12.09
C LYS A 235 -8.24 -12.91 12.14
N TYR A 236 -7.54 -12.10 11.37
CA TYR A 236 -6.09 -12.13 11.37
C TYR A 236 -5.52 -11.34 12.56
N PRO A 237 -4.45 -11.84 13.20
CA PRO A 237 -3.74 -11.08 14.22
C PRO A 237 -3.06 -9.85 13.61
N LYS A 238 -2.65 -8.91 14.47
CA LYS A 238 -1.86 -7.75 14.05
C LYS A 238 -0.51 -8.18 13.46
N ASN A 239 0.07 -7.32 12.62
CA ASN A 239 1.44 -7.48 12.14
C ASN A 239 1.69 -8.85 11.49
N ILE A 240 0.79 -9.28 10.62
CA ILE A 240 0.93 -10.47 9.79
C ILE A 240 1.17 -10.05 8.33
N ARG A 241 2.00 -10.77 7.63
CA ARG A 241 2.28 -10.49 6.22
C ARG A 241 1.06 -10.75 5.34
N ALA A 242 0.94 -10.02 4.24
CA ALA A 242 -0.14 -10.19 3.28
C ALA A 242 -0.23 -11.62 2.72
N GLN A 243 0.91 -12.28 2.48
CA GLN A 243 0.99 -13.68 2.03
C GLN A 243 0.35 -14.67 3.00
N ASP A 244 0.45 -14.42 4.31
CA ASP A 244 -0.08 -15.29 5.35
C ASP A 244 -1.58 -15.06 5.57
N LYS A 245 -2.10 -13.93 5.06
CA LYS A 245 -3.53 -13.61 5.03
C LYS A 245 -4.27 -14.22 3.84
N ALA A 246 -3.56 -14.59 2.77
CA ALA A 246 -4.19 -14.98 1.54
C ALA A 246 -4.41 -16.49 1.48
N SER A 247 -5.68 -16.93 1.45
CA SER A 247 -6.05 -18.28 1.01
C SER A 247 -6.40 -18.23 -0.46
N LEU A 248 -5.48 -18.67 -1.31
CA LEU A 248 -5.58 -18.53 -2.76
C LEU A 248 -5.66 -19.90 -3.44
N ILE A 249 -6.47 -19.98 -4.49
CA ILE A 249 -6.41 -20.99 -5.54
C ILE A 249 -5.81 -20.29 -6.75
N GLN A 250 -4.67 -20.77 -7.23
CA GLN A 250 -3.95 -20.22 -8.38
C GLN A 250 -3.91 -21.23 -9.51
N VAL A 251 -4.17 -20.75 -10.70
CA VAL A 251 -4.05 -21.50 -11.96
C VAL A 251 -3.24 -20.67 -12.93
N SER A 252 -2.24 -21.27 -13.57
CA SER A 252 -1.38 -20.54 -14.52
C SER A 252 -0.91 -21.42 -15.65
N GLY A 253 -1.02 -20.93 -16.87
CA GLY A 253 -0.43 -21.48 -18.09
C GLY A 253 1.00 -21.01 -18.34
N TYR A 254 1.54 -20.11 -17.51
CA TYR A 254 2.96 -19.75 -17.60
C TYR A 254 3.82 -20.85 -17.01
N ASP A 255 4.75 -21.40 -17.79
CA ASP A 255 5.67 -22.46 -17.38
C ASP A 255 6.80 -21.95 -16.48
N SER A 256 7.13 -20.67 -16.60
CA SER A 256 8.27 -20.06 -15.90
C SER A 256 8.14 -18.54 -15.75
N TRP A 257 8.86 -17.98 -14.79
CA TRP A 257 9.04 -16.54 -14.65
C TRP A 257 9.78 -15.91 -15.85
N SER A 258 10.71 -16.68 -16.47
CA SER A 258 11.40 -16.25 -17.69
C SER A 258 10.41 -16.02 -18.83
N LYS A 259 9.38 -16.85 -18.96
CA LYS A 259 8.33 -16.67 -19.96
C LYS A 259 7.56 -15.37 -19.77
N VAL A 260 7.22 -15.01 -18.52
CA VAL A 260 6.60 -13.74 -18.19
C VAL A 260 7.52 -12.57 -18.61
N ALA A 261 8.80 -12.63 -18.23
CA ALA A 261 9.78 -11.60 -18.56
C ALA A 261 9.97 -11.44 -20.08
N GLU A 262 10.04 -12.54 -20.83
CA GLU A 262 10.22 -12.57 -22.29
C GLU A 262 9.04 -11.95 -23.04
N LEU A 263 7.82 -12.17 -22.54
CA LEU A 263 6.60 -11.59 -23.16
C LEU A 263 6.47 -10.09 -22.88
N GLU A 264 6.92 -9.63 -21.70
CA GLU A 264 6.76 -8.23 -21.28
C GLU A 264 7.92 -7.33 -21.71
N ARG A 265 9.14 -7.85 -21.80
CA ARG A 265 10.36 -7.08 -22.15
C ARG A 265 10.22 -6.25 -23.44
N PRO A 266 9.71 -6.80 -24.59
CA PRO A 266 9.61 -6.06 -25.83
C PRO A 266 8.77 -4.79 -25.74
N ASN A 267 7.77 -4.76 -24.85
CA ASN A 267 6.92 -3.59 -24.62
C ASN A 267 7.74 -2.41 -24.08
N TYR A 268 8.65 -2.69 -23.13
CA TYR A 268 9.55 -1.67 -22.56
C TYR A 268 10.67 -1.28 -23.52
N ASP A 269 11.23 -2.22 -24.28
CA ASP A 269 12.27 -1.93 -25.27
C ASP A 269 11.75 -1.04 -26.40
N ALA A 270 10.46 -1.15 -26.74
CA ALA A 270 9.81 -0.25 -27.67
C ALA A 270 9.54 1.13 -27.06
N ALA A 271 9.00 1.16 -25.83
CA ALA A 271 8.53 2.39 -25.18
C ALA A 271 9.68 3.29 -24.68
N ARG A 272 10.84 2.72 -24.32
CA ARG A 272 11.99 3.48 -23.79
C ARG A 272 12.78 4.28 -24.83
N LYS A 273 12.52 4.09 -26.13
CA LYS A 273 13.24 4.76 -27.19
C LYS A 273 13.03 6.27 -27.17
N ILE A 274 14.13 7.02 -27.14
CA ILE A 274 14.13 8.49 -27.20
C ILE A 274 14.78 8.91 -28.54
N ALA A 275 14.01 9.61 -29.38
CA ALA A 275 14.53 10.12 -30.65
C ALA A 275 15.55 11.25 -30.43
N ASP A 276 16.59 11.29 -31.27
CA ASP A 276 17.59 12.36 -31.26
C ASP A 276 16.96 13.72 -31.49
N GLY A 277 17.46 14.75 -30.81
CA GLY A 277 16.95 16.12 -30.92
C GLY A 277 15.57 16.36 -30.32
N SER A 278 14.93 15.31 -29.76
CA SER A 278 13.63 15.46 -29.07
C SER A 278 13.75 16.30 -27.78
N PRO A 279 12.64 16.87 -27.27
CA PRO A 279 12.68 17.59 -25.99
C PRO A 279 13.26 16.76 -24.84
N LEU A 280 12.92 15.46 -24.76
CA LEU A 280 13.44 14.56 -23.73
C LEU A 280 14.92 14.22 -23.92
N ALA A 281 15.40 14.13 -25.21
CA ALA A 281 16.81 13.98 -25.50
C ALA A 281 17.64 15.16 -24.98
N ARG A 282 17.16 16.40 -25.18
CA ARG A 282 17.83 17.61 -24.66
C ARG A 282 17.94 17.61 -23.12
N GLU A 283 16.92 17.09 -22.43
CA GLU A 283 17.02 16.93 -20.97
C GLU A 283 18.09 15.91 -20.56
N ALA A 284 18.19 14.79 -21.26
CA ALA A 284 19.27 13.81 -21.01
C ALA A 284 20.64 14.43 -21.28
N ASP A 285 20.79 15.20 -22.38
CA ASP A 285 22.03 15.88 -22.72
C ASP A 285 22.40 16.95 -21.65
N ARG A 286 21.42 17.67 -21.10
CA ARG A 286 21.59 18.62 -20.00
C ARG A 286 22.10 17.92 -18.73
N ILE A 287 21.51 16.75 -18.40
CA ILE A 287 21.96 15.92 -17.25
C ILE A 287 23.39 15.44 -17.49
N ALA A 288 23.69 14.94 -18.68
CA ALA A 288 25.05 14.47 -19.04
C ALA A 288 26.11 15.56 -18.89
N ALA A 289 25.77 16.79 -19.30
CA ALA A 289 26.68 17.95 -19.21
C ALA A 289 26.85 18.46 -17.76
N SER A 290 25.91 18.22 -16.86
CA SER A 290 25.93 18.74 -15.48
C SER A 290 26.97 18.07 -14.58
N THR A 291 27.34 16.80 -14.87
CA THR A 291 28.28 16.02 -14.07
C THR A 291 28.84 14.83 -14.85
N PRO A 292 30.14 14.49 -14.68
CA PRO A 292 30.71 13.26 -15.24
C PRO A 292 30.34 12.01 -14.42
N ASP A 293 29.85 12.15 -13.19
CA ASP A 293 29.55 11.05 -12.27
C ASP A 293 28.26 10.33 -12.69
N PRO A 294 28.31 9.03 -13.07
CA PRO A 294 27.13 8.29 -13.51
C PRO A 294 26.08 8.14 -12.41
N ALA A 295 26.48 8.08 -11.14
CA ALA A 295 25.55 7.97 -10.02
C ALA A 295 24.73 9.27 -9.84
N LYS A 296 25.38 10.43 -9.97
CA LYS A 296 24.67 11.71 -9.94
C LYS A 296 23.77 11.89 -11.16
N ARG A 297 24.19 11.41 -12.35
CA ARG A 297 23.33 11.40 -13.55
C ARG A 297 22.09 10.53 -13.34
N MET A 298 22.25 9.35 -12.75
CA MET A 298 21.14 8.44 -12.43
C MET A 298 20.12 9.09 -11.50
N LEU A 299 20.57 9.69 -10.40
CA LEU A 299 19.70 10.41 -9.46
C LEU A 299 19.01 11.61 -10.12
N ALA A 300 19.72 12.36 -10.99
CA ALA A 300 19.13 13.49 -11.72
C ALA A 300 18.05 13.02 -12.71
N ALA A 301 18.24 11.89 -13.40
CA ALA A 301 17.24 11.28 -14.28
C ALA A 301 16.01 10.79 -13.49
N LEU A 302 16.24 10.14 -12.35
CA LEU A 302 15.16 9.71 -11.45
C LEU A 302 14.33 10.91 -10.98
N ARG A 303 14.98 11.97 -10.47
CA ARG A 303 14.31 13.19 -10.03
C ARG A 303 13.51 13.85 -11.16
N LEU A 304 14.06 13.90 -12.38
CA LEU A 304 13.33 14.42 -13.53
C LEU A 304 12.01 13.66 -13.76
N ALA A 305 12.08 12.32 -13.71
CA ALA A 305 10.90 11.47 -13.86
C ALA A 305 9.90 11.63 -12.70
N GLN A 306 10.39 11.76 -11.47
CA GLN A 306 9.55 11.92 -10.28
C GLN A 306 8.86 13.29 -10.23
N GLU A 307 9.60 14.37 -10.49
CA GLU A 307 9.16 15.74 -10.22
C GLU A 307 8.52 16.42 -11.44
N GLN A 308 8.92 16.07 -12.68
CA GLN A 308 8.44 16.72 -13.91
C GLN A 308 7.32 15.94 -14.61
N VAL A 309 7.03 14.72 -14.17
CA VAL A 309 5.96 13.87 -14.71
C VAL A 309 5.05 13.43 -13.57
N ARG A 310 3.83 13.95 -13.55
CA ARG A 310 2.85 13.61 -12.52
C ARG A 310 2.40 12.14 -12.65
N TYR A 311 2.25 11.45 -11.53
CA TYR A 311 1.69 10.11 -11.52
C TYR A 311 0.18 10.16 -11.75
N VAL A 312 -0.28 9.38 -12.73
CA VAL A 312 -1.69 9.09 -12.97
C VAL A 312 -1.76 7.64 -13.45
N ALA A 313 -2.32 6.75 -12.66
CA ALA A 313 -2.48 5.36 -13.03
C ALA A 313 -3.56 5.23 -14.10
N LEU A 314 -3.16 4.90 -15.32
CA LEU A 314 -4.04 4.69 -16.47
C LEU A 314 -4.14 3.19 -16.76
N LEU A 315 -5.13 2.52 -16.17
CA LEU A 315 -5.36 1.08 -16.32
C LEU A 315 -6.44 0.80 -17.37
N LEU A 316 -6.46 1.59 -18.46
CA LEU A 316 -7.47 1.58 -19.51
C LEU A 316 -6.92 1.00 -20.81
N GLY A 317 -7.65 0.10 -21.45
CA GLY A 317 -7.34 -0.47 -22.75
C GLY A 317 -5.95 -1.12 -22.80
N GLU A 318 -5.23 -0.97 -23.92
CA GLU A 318 -3.84 -1.43 -24.03
C GLU A 318 -2.91 -0.78 -23.00
N GLY A 319 -3.23 0.43 -22.52
CA GLY A 319 -2.50 1.12 -21.47
C GLY A 319 -2.55 0.42 -20.10
N ALA A 320 -3.52 -0.48 -19.87
CA ALA A 320 -3.52 -1.32 -18.68
C ALA A 320 -2.29 -2.24 -18.62
N TYR A 321 -1.70 -2.59 -19.78
CA TYR A 321 -0.66 -3.60 -19.87
C TYR A 321 0.62 -3.09 -20.53
N ARG A 322 0.52 -2.19 -21.50
CA ARG A 322 1.65 -1.69 -22.26
C ARG A 322 2.09 -0.32 -21.77
N PRO A 323 3.40 -0.08 -21.61
CA PRO A 323 3.90 1.24 -21.29
C PRO A 323 3.62 2.21 -22.46
N ILE A 324 3.14 3.40 -22.13
CA ILE A 324 3.12 4.54 -23.05
C ILE A 324 4.58 4.93 -23.36
N SER A 325 4.85 5.38 -24.57
CA SER A 325 6.21 5.76 -24.97
C SER A 325 6.79 6.87 -24.09
N SER A 326 8.12 6.87 -23.94
CA SER A 326 8.87 7.92 -23.21
C SER A 326 8.56 9.32 -23.74
N ALA A 327 8.46 9.46 -25.08
CA ALA A 327 8.16 10.73 -25.75
C ALA A 327 6.76 11.25 -25.37
N GLU A 328 5.77 10.39 -25.42
CA GLU A 328 4.39 10.74 -25.11
C GLU A 328 4.19 11.02 -23.61
N THR A 329 4.79 10.20 -22.75
CA THR A 329 4.78 10.43 -21.29
C THR A 329 5.40 11.80 -20.95
N TRP A 330 6.53 12.16 -21.58
CA TRP A 330 7.15 13.45 -21.40
C TRP A 330 6.30 14.62 -21.93
N GLN A 331 5.70 14.45 -23.10
CA GLN A 331 4.83 15.47 -23.70
C GLN A 331 3.59 15.74 -22.86
N ARG A 332 2.96 14.68 -22.34
CA ARG A 332 1.75 14.79 -21.51
C ARG A 332 2.02 15.31 -20.10
N LYS A 333 3.26 15.21 -19.61
CA LYS A 333 3.66 15.52 -18.23
C LYS A 333 2.89 14.71 -17.18
N PHE A 334 2.33 13.57 -17.56
CA PHE A 334 1.78 12.56 -16.66
C PHE A 334 1.91 11.16 -17.27
N GLY A 335 1.95 10.16 -16.40
CA GLY A 335 1.99 8.75 -16.77
C GLY A 335 1.81 7.84 -15.56
N ASP A 336 1.46 6.59 -15.84
CA ASP A 336 1.41 5.53 -14.82
C ASP A 336 2.81 4.96 -14.53
N CYS A 337 2.89 3.94 -13.68
CA CYS A 337 4.16 3.29 -13.34
C CYS A 337 4.91 2.81 -14.59
N LYS A 338 4.20 2.24 -15.57
CA LYS A 338 4.78 1.73 -16.81
C LYS A 338 5.38 2.84 -17.68
N GLY A 339 4.62 3.90 -17.92
CA GLY A 339 5.05 5.04 -18.75
C GLY A 339 6.20 5.82 -18.09
N LYS A 340 6.13 6.07 -16.78
CA LYS A 340 7.19 6.75 -16.03
C LYS A 340 8.47 5.90 -15.97
N THR A 341 8.35 4.58 -15.78
CA THR A 341 9.50 3.68 -15.81
C THR A 341 10.13 3.60 -17.22
N ALA A 342 9.31 3.52 -18.29
CA ALA A 342 9.83 3.55 -19.66
C ALA A 342 10.60 4.86 -19.95
N LEU A 343 10.07 6.00 -19.49
CA LEU A 343 10.74 7.31 -19.61
C LEU A 343 12.08 7.31 -18.87
N LEU A 344 12.11 6.83 -17.63
CA LEU A 344 13.35 6.73 -16.84
C LEU A 344 14.38 5.82 -17.51
N LEU A 345 13.97 4.64 -17.97
CA LEU A 345 14.83 3.71 -18.70
C LEU A 345 15.42 4.35 -19.96
N GLY A 346 14.62 5.09 -20.72
CA GLY A 346 15.10 5.82 -21.90
C GLY A 346 16.13 6.91 -21.57
N LEU A 347 15.94 7.64 -20.46
CA LEU A 347 16.93 8.60 -19.98
C LEU A 347 18.24 7.91 -19.57
N LEU A 348 18.14 6.80 -18.83
CA LEU A 348 19.31 6.03 -18.39
C LEU A 348 20.10 5.47 -19.57
N ASP A 349 19.43 4.98 -20.63
CA ASP A 349 20.08 4.54 -21.88
C ASP A 349 20.92 5.65 -22.52
N ARG A 350 20.34 6.85 -22.66
CA ARG A 350 21.07 8.00 -23.23
C ARG A 350 22.22 8.46 -22.37
N LEU A 351 22.14 8.24 -21.06
CA LEU A 351 23.20 8.56 -20.10
C LEU A 351 24.28 7.47 -20.00
N GLY A 352 24.14 6.37 -20.78
CA GLY A 352 25.07 5.23 -20.77
C GLY A 352 24.98 4.37 -19.50
N ILE A 353 23.84 4.37 -18.81
CA ILE A 353 23.60 3.63 -17.57
C ILE A 353 22.74 2.41 -17.87
N ALA A 354 23.29 1.22 -17.68
CA ALA A 354 22.57 -0.03 -17.90
C ALA A 354 21.41 -0.19 -16.89
N ALA A 355 20.20 -0.36 -17.40
CA ALA A 355 19.01 -0.55 -16.57
C ALA A 355 17.96 -1.43 -17.26
N ASP A 356 17.23 -2.20 -16.43
CA ASP A 356 16.14 -3.06 -16.85
C ASP A 356 14.87 -2.73 -16.08
N PRO A 357 13.67 -2.97 -16.66
CA PRO A 357 12.43 -2.92 -15.91
C PRO A 357 12.38 -4.08 -14.92
N LEU A 358 11.83 -3.82 -13.74
CA LEU A 358 11.67 -4.75 -12.64
C LEU A 358 10.21 -4.76 -12.19
N TYR A 359 9.51 -5.88 -12.40
CA TYR A 359 8.16 -6.07 -11.92
C TYR A 359 8.16 -6.40 -10.44
N VAL A 360 7.28 -5.75 -9.69
CA VAL A 360 7.12 -5.90 -8.24
C VAL A 360 5.65 -5.93 -7.86
N LEU A 361 5.37 -6.30 -6.62
CA LEU A 361 4.05 -6.18 -6.01
C LEU A 361 4.14 -5.12 -4.90
N SER A 362 3.33 -4.07 -5.00
CA SER A 362 3.43 -2.88 -4.13
C SER A 362 3.04 -3.18 -2.68
N ASP A 363 2.10 -4.10 -2.45
CA ASP A 363 1.76 -4.58 -1.10
C ASP A 363 1.92 -6.10 -1.02
N GLY A 364 2.74 -6.55 -0.10
CA GLY A 364 2.93 -7.99 0.13
C GLY A 364 3.82 -8.70 -0.89
N GLY A 365 4.76 -8.00 -1.54
CA GLY A 365 5.67 -8.56 -2.54
C GLY A 365 6.46 -9.80 -2.10
N VAL A 366 6.51 -10.11 -0.80
CA VAL A 366 7.09 -11.34 -0.27
C VAL A 366 6.32 -12.58 -0.76
N VAL A 367 5.03 -12.47 -1.08
CA VAL A 367 4.22 -13.57 -1.63
C VAL A 367 4.76 -14.07 -2.97
N LEU A 368 5.44 -13.23 -3.75
CA LEU A 368 5.99 -13.59 -5.06
C LEU A 368 6.98 -14.76 -5.00
N GLY A 369 7.67 -14.96 -3.87
CA GLY A 369 8.51 -16.13 -3.64
C GLY A 369 7.75 -17.44 -3.49
N SER A 370 6.42 -17.39 -3.37
CA SER A 370 5.58 -18.55 -3.07
C SER A 370 4.39 -18.74 -4.01
N VAL A 371 4.21 -17.93 -5.06
CA VAL A 371 3.12 -18.05 -6.03
C VAL A 371 3.59 -18.72 -7.33
N LEU A 372 2.64 -19.10 -8.20
CA LEU A 372 2.94 -19.55 -9.55
C LEU A 372 3.42 -18.39 -10.42
N PRO A 373 4.25 -18.67 -11.46
CA PRO A 373 4.50 -17.68 -12.49
C PRO A 373 3.20 -17.16 -13.09
N GLY A 374 3.10 -15.85 -13.22
CA GLY A 374 1.92 -15.20 -13.76
C GLY A 374 2.18 -13.71 -13.90
N ARG A 375 1.47 -13.08 -14.82
CA ARG A 375 1.55 -11.64 -15.04
C ARG A 375 0.68 -10.88 -14.04
N SER A 376 -0.50 -11.40 -13.73
CA SER A 376 -1.50 -10.78 -12.85
C SER A 376 -1.08 -10.67 -11.39
N VAL A 377 0.03 -11.31 -11.00
CA VAL A 377 0.56 -11.21 -9.63
C VAL A 377 1.37 -9.94 -9.37
N PHE A 378 1.66 -9.16 -10.42
CA PHE A 378 2.38 -7.88 -10.33
C PHE A 378 1.40 -6.71 -10.54
N ASP A 379 1.54 -5.69 -9.74
CA ASP A 379 0.74 -4.46 -9.85
C ASP A 379 1.59 -3.22 -10.08
N HIS A 380 2.93 -3.35 -10.02
CA HIS A 380 3.85 -2.22 -10.13
C HIS A 380 5.13 -2.58 -10.89
N VAL A 381 5.79 -1.55 -11.44
CA VAL A 381 7.06 -1.67 -12.14
C VAL A 381 7.97 -0.50 -11.80
N ILE A 382 9.24 -0.83 -11.54
CA ILE A 382 10.32 0.12 -11.29
C ILE A 382 11.50 -0.16 -12.22
N ALA A 383 12.54 0.65 -12.18
CA ALA A 383 13.78 0.39 -12.90
C ALA A 383 14.87 -0.17 -11.96
N GLN A 384 15.62 -1.17 -12.43
CA GLN A 384 16.80 -1.71 -11.79
C GLN A 384 18.04 -1.27 -12.57
N ALA A 385 18.83 -0.35 -12.02
CA ALA A 385 20.03 0.21 -12.68
C ALA A 385 21.32 -0.37 -12.10
N ARG A 386 22.39 -0.41 -12.91
CA ARG A 386 23.69 -0.95 -12.52
C ARG A 386 24.79 0.07 -12.77
N ILE A 387 25.57 0.39 -11.73
CA ILE A 387 26.74 1.30 -11.80
C ILE A 387 27.86 0.73 -10.95
N GLY A 388 29.04 0.54 -11.53
CA GLY A 388 30.23 0.10 -10.80
C GLY A 388 30.06 -1.24 -10.08
N GLY A 389 29.29 -2.17 -10.65
CA GLY A 389 28.99 -3.47 -10.05
C GLY A 389 27.94 -3.46 -8.95
N LYS A 390 27.37 -2.29 -8.61
CA LYS A 390 26.26 -2.13 -7.67
C LYS A 390 24.93 -2.00 -8.40
N THR A 391 23.89 -2.53 -7.81
CA THR A 391 22.50 -2.43 -8.29
C THR A 391 21.75 -1.40 -7.47
N TYR A 392 20.94 -0.59 -8.15
CA TYR A 392 20.08 0.44 -7.59
C TYR A 392 18.65 0.23 -8.06
N TYR A 393 17.68 0.54 -7.21
CA TYR A 393 16.24 0.33 -7.41
C TYR A 393 15.55 1.68 -7.48
N LEU A 394 15.03 2.02 -8.66
CA LEU A 394 14.58 3.37 -8.99
C LEU A 394 13.08 3.37 -9.26
N ASP A 395 12.29 3.86 -8.31
CA ASP A 395 10.86 4.04 -8.50
C ASP A 395 10.56 5.44 -9.04
N ALA A 396 10.18 5.50 -10.31
CA ALA A 396 9.83 6.76 -10.96
C ALA A 396 8.49 7.34 -10.46
N THR A 397 7.66 6.55 -9.77
CA THR A 397 6.35 6.98 -9.26
C THR A 397 6.43 7.54 -7.84
N ASP A 398 7.48 7.20 -7.11
CA ASP A 398 7.74 7.71 -5.78
C ASP A 398 8.22 9.18 -5.82
N TYR A 399 8.42 9.79 -4.67
CA TYR A 399 8.83 11.19 -4.57
C TYR A 399 10.05 11.34 -3.67
N GLY A 400 10.96 12.22 -4.12
CA GLY A 400 11.93 12.80 -3.21
C GLY A 400 13.16 11.97 -2.89
N HIS A 401 13.52 10.98 -3.70
CA HIS A 401 14.83 10.35 -3.61
C HIS A 401 15.94 11.37 -3.91
N ARG A 402 16.93 11.48 -3.03
CA ARG A 402 18.03 12.46 -3.13
C ARG A 402 19.40 11.82 -3.13
N THR A 403 19.56 10.68 -2.48
CA THR A 403 20.86 10.03 -2.25
C THR A 403 20.90 8.62 -2.81
N LEU A 404 22.11 8.08 -3.00
CA LEU A 404 22.28 6.68 -3.40
C LEU A 404 21.80 5.69 -2.33
N ALA A 405 21.78 6.12 -1.07
CA ALA A 405 21.24 5.31 0.02
C ALA A 405 19.75 5.05 -0.17
N ASP A 406 18.98 6.06 -0.62
CA ASP A 406 17.53 5.96 -0.83
C ASP A 406 17.15 4.90 -1.87
N VAL A 407 18.05 4.59 -2.79
CA VAL A 407 17.83 3.67 -3.92
C VAL A 407 18.70 2.41 -3.86
N SER A 408 19.41 2.18 -2.74
CA SER A 408 20.27 1.01 -2.55
C SER A 408 19.53 -0.30 -2.29
N GLY A 409 18.24 -0.21 -2.02
CA GLY A 409 17.33 -1.31 -1.77
C GLY A 409 15.89 -0.86 -1.98
N THR A 410 14.93 -1.70 -1.58
CA THR A 410 13.51 -1.44 -1.75
C THR A 410 12.69 -2.21 -0.71
N GLY A 411 11.46 -1.75 -0.42
CA GLY A 411 10.51 -2.42 0.47
C GLY A 411 9.64 -3.49 -0.20
N PHE A 412 9.79 -3.73 -1.51
CA PHE A 412 8.88 -4.62 -2.26
C PHE A 412 9.08 -6.13 -2.00
N GLY A 413 10.10 -6.52 -1.25
CA GLY A 413 10.36 -7.91 -0.88
C GLY A 413 10.94 -8.76 -1.99
N TYR A 414 10.21 -9.02 -3.07
CA TYR A 414 10.65 -9.77 -4.26
C TYR A 414 10.29 -9.03 -5.54
N GLY A 415 11.02 -9.30 -6.62
CA GLY A 415 10.76 -8.75 -7.93
C GLY A 415 11.22 -9.66 -9.06
N LEU A 416 10.67 -9.42 -10.26
CA LEU A 416 11.03 -10.10 -11.50
C LEU A 416 11.71 -9.12 -12.45
N PRO A 417 13.04 -9.19 -12.63
CA PRO A 417 13.70 -8.43 -13.69
C PRO A 417 13.21 -8.90 -15.06
N LEU A 418 12.83 -7.98 -15.94
CA LEU A 418 12.39 -8.34 -17.29
C LEU A 418 13.60 -8.57 -18.20
N VAL A 419 14.36 -9.63 -17.92
CA VAL A 419 15.50 -10.08 -18.72
C VAL A 419 15.40 -11.56 -19.03
N GLN A 420 16.03 -12.01 -20.10
CA GLN A 420 16.03 -13.41 -20.50
C GLN A 420 16.57 -14.32 -19.38
N GLY A 421 15.90 -15.44 -19.12
CA GLY A 421 16.28 -16.38 -18.08
C GLY A 421 16.01 -15.93 -16.65
N ALA A 422 15.32 -14.78 -16.47
CA ALA A 422 15.04 -14.25 -15.15
C ALA A 422 14.08 -15.13 -14.34
N THR A 423 14.25 -15.07 -13.03
CA THR A 423 13.31 -15.59 -12.05
C THR A 423 13.02 -14.53 -11.00
N VAL A 424 11.93 -14.70 -10.26
CA VAL A 424 11.64 -13.88 -9.10
C VAL A 424 12.76 -14.03 -8.06
N ALA A 425 13.31 -12.91 -7.61
CA ALA A 425 14.39 -12.85 -6.65
C ALA A 425 14.04 -11.95 -5.46
N LYS A 426 14.58 -12.29 -4.28
CA LYS A 426 14.47 -11.44 -3.10
C LYS A 426 15.26 -10.14 -3.35
N LEU A 427 14.62 -9.00 -3.07
CA LEU A 427 15.22 -7.69 -3.20
C LEU A 427 15.83 -7.25 -1.87
N PRO A 428 16.95 -6.50 -1.89
CA PRO A 428 17.56 -5.99 -0.66
C PRO A 428 16.68 -4.92 -0.03
N LEU A 429 16.57 -4.95 1.29
CA LEU A 429 15.96 -3.86 2.07
C LEU A 429 16.97 -2.72 2.23
N VAL A 430 16.48 -1.49 2.21
CA VAL A 430 17.28 -0.33 2.64
C VAL A 430 17.48 -0.44 4.16
N ARG A 431 18.75 -0.52 4.58
CA ARG A 431 19.10 -0.48 6.00
C ARG A 431 19.84 0.82 6.29
N PRO A 432 19.24 1.73 7.10
CA PRO A 432 19.85 3.02 7.37
C PRO A 432 21.10 2.87 8.25
N ASP A 433 22.15 3.58 7.88
CA ASP A 433 23.40 3.70 8.68
C ASP A 433 23.34 4.86 9.69
N VAL A 434 22.31 5.71 9.59
CA VAL A 434 22.03 6.84 10.46
C VAL A 434 20.52 6.86 10.80
N PRO A 435 20.11 7.50 11.90
CA PRO A 435 18.69 7.61 12.22
C PRO A 435 17.87 8.21 11.08
N THR A 436 16.77 7.55 10.70
CA THR A 436 15.82 8.06 9.71
C THR A 436 14.90 9.14 10.28
N SER A 437 14.68 9.10 11.60
CA SER A 437 14.06 10.16 12.39
C SER A 437 14.96 10.50 13.57
N ASP A 438 15.37 11.74 13.68
CA ASP A 438 16.32 12.23 14.66
C ASP A 438 15.76 13.51 15.28
N SER A 439 15.31 13.43 16.53
CA SER A 439 14.73 14.54 17.25
C SER A 439 15.64 15.02 18.39
N GLU A 440 15.75 16.34 18.52
CA GLU A 440 16.43 17.00 19.64
C GLU A 440 15.45 17.96 20.31
N LEU A 441 15.23 17.81 21.60
CA LEU A 441 14.40 18.68 22.44
C LEU A 441 15.28 19.28 23.54
N VAL A 442 15.32 20.59 23.66
CA VAL A 442 16.12 21.29 24.68
C VAL A 442 15.23 22.21 25.50
N TRP A 443 15.02 21.87 26.74
CA TRP A 443 14.32 22.69 27.73
C TRP A 443 15.28 23.67 28.38
N ASP A 444 15.00 24.96 28.28
CA ASP A 444 15.79 26.01 28.94
C ASP A 444 15.26 26.31 30.34
N GLY A 445 15.60 25.46 31.29
CA GLY A 445 15.30 25.68 32.70
C GLY A 445 16.32 26.53 33.44
N SER A 446 17.21 27.24 32.73
CA SER A 446 18.28 28.06 33.36
C SER A 446 17.77 29.12 34.33
N GLN A 447 16.56 29.63 34.12
CA GLN A 447 15.92 30.65 34.97
C GLN A 447 15.05 30.01 36.06
N GLY A 448 14.77 28.70 36.00
CA GLY A 448 13.91 27.97 36.94
C GLY A 448 13.34 26.71 36.29
N LEU A 449 12.77 25.82 37.11
CA LEU A 449 12.20 24.56 36.69
C LEU A 449 10.67 24.51 36.89
N THR A 450 10.02 25.65 36.94
CA THR A 450 8.59 25.79 37.28
C THR A 450 7.90 26.72 36.31
N GLY A 451 6.59 26.51 36.07
CA GLY A 451 5.82 27.24 35.11
C GLY A 451 6.21 26.90 33.67
N ASP A 452 5.87 27.77 32.75
CA ASP A 452 6.15 27.62 31.32
C ASP A 452 7.65 27.74 31.02
N ILE A 453 8.32 26.63 30.84
CA ILE A 453 9.74 26.56 30.49
C ILE A 453 9.89 26.67 28.98
N PRO A 454 10.71 27.60 28.47
CA PRO A 454 11.00 27.67 27.05
C PRO A 454 11.71 26.43 26.55
N PHE A 455 11.38 25.98 25.35
CA PHE A 455 12.12 24.94 24.68
C PHE A 455 12.41 25.27 23.22
N THR A 456 13.43 24.65 22.69
CA THR A 456 13.70 24.53 21.27
C THR A 456 13.72 23.06 20.89
N ALA A 457 13.16 22.73 19.70
CA ALA A 457 13.18 21.38 19.20
C ALA A 457 13.63 21.35 17.74
N THR A 458 14.35 20.29 17.36
CA THR A 458 14.76 20.07 15.97
C THR A 458 14.40 18.65 15.59
N LEU A 459 13.71 18.51 14.45
CA LEU A 459 13.42 17.22 13.84
C LEU A 459 14.19 17.13 12.52
N THR A 460 15.00 16.09 12.37
CA THR A 460 15.72 15.77 11.14
C THR A 460 15.22 14.44 10.60
N LEU A 461 14.65 14.47 9.40
CA LEU A 461 14.14 13.31 8.67
C LEU A 461 15.11 12.94 7.56
N ARG A 462 15.37 11.63 7.37
CA ARG A 462 16.25 11.07 6.33
C ARG A 462 15.60 9.86 5.68
N GLY A 463 16.09 9.47 4.49
CA GLY A 463 15.62 8.29 3.78
C GLY A 463 14.11 8.28 3.59
N SER A 464 13.45 7.18 3.90
CA SER A 464 12.00 7.00 3.74
C SER A 464 11.17 8.08 4.46
N ASN A 465 11.59 8.53 5.65
CA ASN A 465 10.88 9.56 6.39
C ASN A 465 10.96 10.94 5.71
N ALA A 466 12.12 11.29 5.12
CA ALA A 466 12.24 12.51 4.32
C ALA A 466 11.43 12.43 3.03
N MET A 467 11.39 11.26 2.37
CA MET A 467 10.56 11.03 1.19
C MET A 467 9.08 11.21 1.50
N VAL A 468 8.58 10.60 2.58
CA VAL A 468 7.18 10.79 3.02
C VAL A 468 6.88 12.25 3.33
N ALA A 469 7.79 12.97 3.98
CA ALA A 469 7.61 14.40 4.26
C ALA A 469 7.52 15.23 2.98
N ARG A 470 8.35 14.94 1.97
CA ARG A 470 8.28 15.60 0.64
C ARG A 470 6.99 15.29 -0.09
N ALA A 471 6.54 14.03 -0.07
CA ALA A 471 5.26 13.63 -0.64
C ALA A 471 4.09 14.36 0.05
N LYS A 472 4.07 14.42 1.38
CA LYS A 472 3.06 15.15 2.15
C LYS A 472 3.04 16.65 1.83
N LYS A 473 4.20 17.27 1.63
CA LYS A 473 4.30 18.67 1.20
C LYS A 473 3.64 18.92 -0.16
N ILE A 474 3.74 17.96 -1.09
CA ILE A 474 3.16 18.07 -2.44
C ILE A 474 1.64 17.81 -2.40
N THR A 475 1.18 16.88 -1.57
CA THR A 475 -0.23 16.45 -1.51
C THR A 475 -1.09 17.28 -0.55
N ALA A 476 -0.49 18.10 0.31
CA ALA A 476 -1.22 18.97 1.22
C ALA A 476 -2.04 20.02 0.44
N GLU A 477 -3.33 20.10 0.70
CA GLU A 477 -4.21 21.09 0.09
C GLU A 477 -3.92 22.50 0.63
N LYS A 478 -3.49 22.58 1.89
CA LYS A 478 -3.13 23.84 2.58
C LYS A 478 -1.78 23.71 3.27
N PRO A 479 -0.97 24.78 3.31
CA PRO A 479 0.30 24.76 4.03
C PRO A 479 0.20 24.34 5.50
N SER A 480 -0.92 24.64 6.17
CA SER A 480 -1.15 24.26 7.58
C SER A 480 -1.23 22.73 7.77
N GLU A 481 -1.74 21.99 6.80
CA GLU A 481 -1.81 20.51 6.89
C GLU A 481 -0.41 19.89 6.92
N PHE A 482 0.52 20.45 6.13
CA PHE A 482 1.91 20.01 6.18
C PHE A 482 2.58 20.41 7.49
N ASP A 483 2.26 21.58 8.03
CA ASP A 483 2.75 22.05 9.33
C ASP A 483 2.27 21.15 10.46
N ASP A 484 1.00 20.79 10.46
CA ASP A 484 0.40 19.89 11.46
C ASP A 484 1.00 18.48 11.36
N TYR A 485 1.25 18.00 10.13
CA TYR A 485 1.96 16.74 9.93
C TYR A 485 3.37 16.77 10.53
N LEU A 486 4.17 17.84 10.28
CA LEU A 486 5.52 17.97 10.82
C LEU A 486 5.54 18.09 12.35
N LYS A 487 4.60 18.82 12.94
CA LYS A 487 4.43 18.91 14.40
C LYS A 487 4.09 17.55 14.99
N GLY A 488 3.22 16.77 14.33
CA GLY A 488 2.82 15.44 14.77
C GLY A 488 3.95 14.40 14.77
N LEU A 489 5.07 14.69 14.09
CA LEU A 489 6.25 13.84 14.09
C LEU A 489 7.25 14.16 15.22
N MET A 490 7.08 15.29 15.93
CA MET A 490 7.97 15.69 17.02
C MET A 490 7.54 14.99 18.32
N PRO A 491 8.38 14.11 18.90
CA PRO A 491 8.04 13.45 20.15
C PRO A 491 8.20 14.39 21.36
N GLY A 492 7.55 14.05 22.46
CA GLY A 492 7.79 14.65 23.77
C GLY A 492 7.12 16.00 24.02
N VAL A 493 6.45 16.59 23.02
CA VAL A 493 5.76 17.87 23.16
C VAL A 493 4.43 17.83 22.40
N ALA A 494 3.37 18.38 22.96
CA ALA A 494 2.07 18.48 22.30
C ALA A 494 2.12 19.42 21.09
N ASN A 495 1.38 19.09 20.02
CA ASN A 495 1.41 19.81 18.73
C ASN A 495 1.04 21.28 18.85
N ASP A 496 0.11 21.63 19.75
CA ASP A 496 -0.35 23.00 20.00
C ASP A 496 0.69 23.89 20.71
N LYS A 497 1.72 23.25 21.31
CA LYS A 497 2.85 23.95 21.95
C LYS A 497 3.99 24.26 20.96
N LEU A 498 3.96 23.67 19.77
CA LEU A 498 5.02 23.78 18.78
C LEU A 498 4.78 24.94 17.81
N GLU A 499 5.69 25.90 17.76
CA GLU A 499 5.76 26.95 16.73
C GLU A 499 6.94 26.65 15.79
N ILE A 500 6.70 26.52 14.49
CA ILE A 500 7.74 26.28 13.49
C ILE A 500 8.56 27.57 13.28
N VAL A 501 9.86 27.49 13.52
CA VAL A 501 10.81 28.59 13.33
C VAL A 501 11.43 28.56 11.93
N SER A 502 11.84 27.37 11.49
CA SER A 502 12.49 27.21 10.19
C SER A 502 12.28 25.81 9.61
N ARG A 503 12.40 25.71 8.29
CA ARG A 503 12.41 24.45 7.53
C ARG A 503 13.52 24.50 6.50
N SER A 504 14.19 23.38 6.31
CA SER A 504 15.13 23.19 5.20
C SER A 504 14.91 21.82 4.57
N ASP A 505 15.12 21.74 3.27
CA ASP A 505 15.14 20.52 2.47
C ASP A 505 16.45 20.55 1.69
N ASP A 506 17.41 19.75 2.11
CA ASP A 506 18.75 19.74 1.53
C ASP A 506 18.88 18.59 0.52
N ASP A 507 19.01 18.96 -0.74
CA ASP A 507 19.19 18.02 -1.84
C ASP A 507 20.48 17.23 -1.78
N ALA A 508 21.54 17.75 -1.15
CA ALA A 508 22.84 17.10 -1.11
C ALA A 508 22.92 16.01 -0.05
N SER A 509 22.39 16.27 1.14
CA SER A 509 22.33 15.30 2.24
C SER A 509 21.07 14.44 2.22
N GLY A 510 20.04 14.85 1.50
CA GLY A 510 18.73 14.22 1.52
C GLY A 510 17.92 14.49 2.80
N GLU A 511 18.35 15.44 3.64
CA GLU A 511 17.71 15.76 4.91
C GLU A 511 16.55 16.75 4.74
N VAL A 512 15.45 16.45 5.44
CA VAL A 512 14.40 17.45 5.74
C VAL A 512 14.54 17.79 7.22
N ARG A 513 14.81 19.08 7.52
CA ARG A 513 15.00 19.56 8.90
C ARG A 513 13.97 20.62 9.24
N VAL A 514 13.40 20.50 10.43
CA VAL A 514 12.43 21.46 10.97
C VAL A 514 12.87 21.86 12.36
N THR A 515 12.87 23.17 12.62
CA THR A 515 13.16 23.73 13.96
C THR A 515 11.90 24.33 14.53
N PHE A 516 11.63 24.01 15.77
CA PHE A 516 10.49 24.47 16.55
C PHE A 516 10.97 25.24 17.78
N LYS A 517 10.10 26.09 18.30
CA LYS A 517 10.20 26.67 19.63
C LYS A 517 8.85 26.57 20.34
N GLY A 518 8.84 26.71 21.62
CA GLY A 518 7.62 26.76 22.41
C GLY A 518 7.88 26.96 23.89
N LYS A 519 6.84 26.80 24.66
CA LYS A 519 6.89 26.78 26.13
C LYS A 519 5.92 25.73 26.64
N ASP A 520 6.34 24.99 27.64
CA ASP A 520 5.49 24.02 28.34
C ASP A 520 6.01 23.76 29.76
N ILE A 521 5.28 22.98 30.52
CA ILE A 521 5.58 22.66 31.92
C ILE A 521 6.37 21.37 31.98
N LEU A 522 7.50 21.35 32.72
CA LEU A 522 8.13 20.10 33.13
C LEU A 522 7.36 19.55 34.34
N GLU A 523 6.76 18.39 34.18
CA GLU A 523 6.03 17.72 35.28
C GLU A 523 7.01 17.14 36.30
N TRP A 524 6.83 17.47 37.56
CA TRP A 524 7.62 16.98 38.67
C TRP A 524 6.81 16.04 39.56
N ASP A 525 7.26 14.79 39.72
CA ASP A 525 6.65 13.79 40.55
C ASP A 525 7.35 13.70 41.92
N GLU A 526 6.58 13.45 43.00
CA GLU A 526 7.09 13.07 44.28
C GLU A 526 7.49 11.58 44.31
N TYR A 527 8.65 11.26 44.85
CA TYR A 527 9.09 9.90 45.02
C TYR A 527 9.59 9.66 46.46
N GLU A 528 9.74 8.38 46.87
CA GLU A 528 10.21 7.98 48.23
C GLU A 528 9.42 8.65 49.35
N ASP A 529 8.12 8.43 49.45
CA ASP A 529 7.24 8.95 50.50
C ASP A 529 7.36 10.48 50.70
N ARG A 530 7.43 11.25 49.64
CA ARG A 530 7.51 12.73 49.62
C ARG A 530 8.87 13.31 50.04
N LYS A 531 9.94 12.54 49.97
CA LYS A 531 11.29 13.03 50.34
C LYS A 531 12.08 13.63 49.20
N GLY A 532 11.61 13.52 47.95
CA GLY A 532 12.28 14.05 46.77
C GLY A 532 11.33 14.38 45.64
N LEU A 533 11.82 15.15 44.68
CA LEU A 533 11.14 15.49 43.42
C LEU A 533 11.95 14.97 42.25
N ARG A 534 11.28 14.45 41.25
CA ARG A 534 11.89 14.00 40.00
C ARG A 534 11.04 14.40 38.79
N ALA A 535 11.67 14.71 37.65
CA ALA A 535 11.03 14.93 36.40
C ALA A 535 11.43 13.82 35.39
N PRO A 536 10.50 13.15 34.73
CA PRO A 536 10.82 12.19 33.70
C PRO A 536 11.38 12.90 32.45
N PHE A 537 12.30 12.24 31.75
CA PHE A 537 12.54 12.57 30.35
C PHE A 537 11.36 12.04 29.52
N SER A 538 10.87 12.81 28.58
CA SER A 538 9.74 12.45 27.73
C SER A 538 10.08 11.29 26.79
N ASN A 539 11.35 11.16 26.39
CA ASN A 539 11.89 10.07 25.58
C ASN A 539 12.34 8.85 26.41
N ALA A 540 12.03 8.83 27.70
CA ALA A 540 12.48 7.77 28.60
C ALA A 540 11.69 6.48 28.42
N ALA A 541 10.42 6.58 28.00
CA ALA A 541 9.56 5.45 27.78
C ALA A 541 9.56 5.03 26.32
N VAL A 542 9.87 3.78 26.08
CA VAL A 542 9.61 3.16 24.79
C VAL A 542 8.16 2.73 24.80
N ASN A 543 7.29 3.46 24.10
CA ASN A 543 5.87 3.13 24.01
C ASN A 543 5.63 2.15 22.86
N TRP A 544 6.08 0.92 23.04
CA TRP A 544 5.88 -0.14 22.05
C TRP A 544 4.70 -1.03 22.44
N ASP A 545 3.76 -1.23 21.49
CA ASP A 545 2.70 -2.23 21.67
C ASP A 545 3.35 -3.61 21.85
N SER A 546 3.30 -4.13 23.04
CA SER A 546 3.92 -5.41 23.41
C SER A 546 3.00 -6.61 23.14
N ASP A 547 1.75 -6.39 22.76
CA ASP A 547 0.82 -7.47 22.43
C ASP A 547 0.87 -7.78 20.94
N PHE A 548 1.60 -8.83 20.60
CA PHE A 548 1.73 -9.31 19.23
C PHE A 548 0.66 -10.31 18.83
N ASP A 549 -0.29 -10.63 19.73
CA ASP A 549 -1.41 -11.56 19.48
C ASP A 549 -0.94 -12.92 18.93
N ARG A 550 0.04 -13.54 19.63
CA ARG A 550 0.64 -14.85 19.26
C ARG A 550 0.50 -15.91 20.37
N LYS A 551 -0.44 -15.72 21.31
CA LYS A 551 -0.62 -16.64 22.44
C LYS A 551 -1.42 -17.87 22.05
N GLU A 552 -2.53 -17.68 21.36
CA GLU A 552 -3.51 -18.73 21.06
C GLU A 552 -4.07 -18.57 19.64
N GLY A 553 -4.77 -19.60 19.15
CA GLY A 553 -5.46 -19.58 17.88
C GLY A 553 -4.67 -20.15 16.70
N GLU A 554 -5.28 -20.12 15.53
CA GLU A 554 -4.76 -20.69 14.28
C GLU A 554 -3.43 -20.06 13.87
N PHE A 555 -3.23 -18.78 14.16
CA PHE A 555 -2.09 -17.99 13.69
C PHE A 555 -0.99 -17.79 14.75
N LYS A 556 -1.08 -18.51 15.88
CA LYS A 556 -0.14 -18.37 17.00
C LYS A 556 1.33 -18.59 16.63
N ASP A 557 1.60 -19.38 15.59
CA ASP A 557 2.95 -19.75 15.16
C ASP A 557 3.47 -18.92 13.98
N LEU A 558 2.64 -17.99 13.44
CA LEU A 558 3.09 -17.10 12.39
C LEU A 558 4.04 -16.02 12.93
N PRO A 559 5.08 -15.66 12.16
CA PRO A 559 5.98 -14.59 12.52
C PRO A 559 5.26 -13.24 12.64
N VAL A 560 5.85 -12.32 13.36
CA VAL A 560 5.41 -10.92 13.47
C VAL A 560 6.19 -10.09 12.47
N TYR A 561 5.48 -9.35 11.62
CA TYR A 561 6.05 -8.47 10.62
C TYR A 561 6.12 -7.03 11.14
N LEU A 562 7.33 -6.45 11.16
CA LEU A 562 7.59 -5.08 11.63
C LEU A 562 7.45 -4.02 10.52
N GLY A 563 7.45 -4.43 9.26
CA GLY A 563 7.45 -3.50 8.12
C GLY A 563 8.85 -3.01 7.76
N SER A 564 8.95 -1.75 7.34
CA SER A 564 10.20 -1.17 6.87
C SER A 564 11.23 -0.98 7.99
N SER A 565 12.51 -0.92 7.60
CA SER A 565 13.61 -0.59 8.51
C SER A 565 13.40 0.79 9.13
N LEU A 566 13.33 0.84 10.45
CA LEU A 566 13.17 2.05 11.24
C LEU A 566 14.41 2.25 12.12
N TRP A 567 14.92 3.48 12.17
CA TRP A 567 15.84 3.92 13.20
C TRP A 567 15.44 5.31 13.66
N GLN A 568 14.91 5.38 14.89
CA GLN A 568 14.59 6.62 15.59
C GLN A 568 15.66 6.89 16.64
N ARG A 569 16.08 8.15 16.72
CA ARG A 569 16.88 8.69 17.81
C ARG A 569 16.18 9.90 18.40
N GLU A 570 16.05 9.92 19.69
CA GLU A 570 15.42 10.99 20.44
C GLU A 570 16.41 11.49 21.50
N THR A 571 16.78 12.76 21.39
CA THR A 571 17.65 13.44 22.35
C THR A 571 16.85 14.47 23.10
N GLU A 572 16.80 14.37 24.40
CA GLU A 572 16.18 15.35 25.26
C GLU A 572 17.19 15.92 26.26
N THR A 573 17.29 17.22 26.35
CA THR A 573 18.19 17.94 27.25
C THR A 573 17.41 18.91 28.11
N ILE A 574 17.63 18.85 29.42
CA ILE A 574 17.11 19.82 30.39
C ILE A 574 18.29 20.66 30.88
N VAL A 575 18.29 21.95 30.58
CA VAL A 575 19.25 22.91 31.11
C VAL A 575 18.79 23.32 32.50
N LEU A 576 19.58 22.95 33.51
CA LEU A 576 19.25 23.14 34.91
C LEU A 576 19.66 24.52 35.43
N PRO A 577 18.89 25.16 36.31
CA PRO A 577 19.28 26.41 36.97
C PRO A 577 20.39 26.19 38.00
N PRO A 578 21.11 27.25 38.41
CA PRO A 578 22.13 27.16 39.49
C PRO A 578 21.59 26.59 40.81
N SER A 579 20.31 26.81 41.11
CA SER A 579 19.63 26.26 42.28
C SER A 579 19.49 24.73 42.28
N ALA A 580 19.60 24.10 41.09
CA ALA A 580 19.57 22.65 40.95
C ALA A 580 20.97 22.01 40.97
N LYS A 581 22.01 22.73 41.45
CA LYS A 581 23.35 22.17 41.66
C LYS A 581 23.25 20.96 42.58
N GLY A 582 23.75 19.79 42.13
CA GLY A 582 23.64 18.53 42.85
C GLY A 582 22.43 17.67 42.44
N ALA A 583 21.75 18.06 41.38
CA ALA A 583 20.82 17.17 40.68
C ALA A 583 21.54 15.87 40.25
N ARG A 584 20.82 14.77 40.22
CA ARG A 584 21.33 13.47 39.80
C ARG A 584 20.41 12.80 38.79
N ILE A 585 20.90 11.82 38.11
CA ILE A 585 20.10 10.94 37.26
C ILE A 585 19.62 9.73 38.10
N ASP A 586 18.35 9.38 37.89
CA ASP A 586 17.75 8.13 38.32
C ASP A 586 17.26 7.39 37.08
N ALA A 587 18.05 6.45 36.60
CA ALA A 587 17.77 5.67 35.41
C ALA A 587 18.44 4.30 35.50
N ALA A 588 17.68 3.23 35.31
CA ALA A 588 18.25 1.92 35.11
C ALA A 588 18.91 1.81 33.72
N PRO A 589 19.98 1.02 33.59
CA PRO A 589 20.58 0.75 32.28
C PRO A 589 19.54 0.19 31.28
N LEU A 590 19.57 0.67 30.06
CA LEU A 590 18.75 0.17 28.97
C LEU A 590 19.62 -0.04 27.73
N ASP A 591 19.85 -1.32 27.42
CA ASP A 591 20.50 -1.80 26.21
C ASP A 591 20.00 -3.22 25.97
N LYS A 592 19.02 -3.38 25.09
CA LYS A 592 18.28 -4.61 24.86
C LYS A 592 18.05 -4.83 23.38
N THR A 593 18.17 -6.09 22.97
CA THR A 593 17.67 -6.54 21.64
C THR A 593 16.50 -7.48 21.89
N LEU A 594 15.31 -7.05 21.49
CA LEU A 594 14.04 -7.75 21.67
C LEU A 594 13.19 -7.60 20.42
N ALA A 595 12.48 -8.65 20.02
CA ALA A 595 11.54 -8.60 18.91
C ALA A 595 12.18 -7.95 17.65
N ALA A 596 13.36 -8.46 17.26
CA ALA A 596 14.16 -7.97 16.14
C ALA A 596 14.50 -6.46 16.20
N THR A 597 14.44 -5.85 17.38
CA THR A 597 14.71 -4.42 17.57
C THR A 597 15.76 -4.21 18.63
N HIS A 598 16.75 -3.37 18.36
CA HIS A 598 17.73 -2.88 19.33
C HIS A 598 17.20 -1.58 19.94
N ILE A 599 17.12 -1.58 21.26
CA ILE A 599 16.63 -0.48 22.08
C ILE A 599 17.71 -0.15 23.09
N TRP A 600 18.22 1.09 23.05
CA TRP A 600 19.24 1.52 24.02
C TRP A 600 19.06 2.99 24.38
N ARG A 601 19.47 3.32 25.62
CA ARG A 601 19.41 4.67 26.15
C ARG A 601 20.64 4.99 26.98
N THR A 602 21.17 6.20 26.77
CA THR A 602 22.21 6.80 27.62
C THR A 602 21.64 8.03 28.30
N VAL A 603 21.93 8.20 29.60
CA VAL A 603 21.51 9.37 30.35
C VAL A 603 22.69 9.91 31.13
N THR A 604 22.95 11.22 30.97
CA THR A 604 24.13 11.88 31.58
C THR A 604 23.77 13.23 32.16
N ILE A 605 24.58 13.69 33.13
CA ILE A 605 24.64 15.09 33.52
C ILE A 605 26.06 15.58 33.27
N ASP A 606 26.15 16.65 32.48
CA ASP A 606 27.41 17.37 32.23
C ASP A 606 27.19 18.86 32.53
N GLY A 607 27.88 19.33 33.60
CA GLY A 607 27.68 20.67 34.12
C GLY A 607 26.22 20.89 34.58
N ASN A 608 25.52 21.76 33.91
CA ASN A 608 24.10 22.05 34.16
C ASN A 608 23.16 21.43 33.13
N ARG A 609 23.64 20.49 32.30
CA ARG A 609 22.83 19.84 31.25
C ARG A 609 22.58 18.37 31.62
N ALA A 610 21.33 18.05 31.84
CA ALA A 610 20.90 16.67 31.98
C ALA A 610 20.36 16.19 30.61
N THR A 611 20.95 15.16 30.03
CA THR A 611 20.65 14.69 28.68
C THR A 611 20.31 13.23 28.66
N SER A 612 19.20 12.86 28.01
CA SER A 612 18.80 11.51 27.67
C SER A 612 18.84 11.32 26.17
N VAL A 613 19.51 10.28 25.69
CA VAL A 613 19.55 9.88 24.28
C VAL A 613 18.97 8.47 24.18
N ALA A 614 17.78 8.35 23.64
CA ALA A 614 17.10 7.09 23.40
C ALA A 614 17.16 6.71 21.92
N ASN A 615 17.34 5.44 21.64
CA ASN A 615 17.40 4.89 20.29
C ASN A 615 16.51 3.66 20.17
N PHE A 616 15.89 3.53 19.01
CA PHE A 616 15.04 2.42 18.64
C PHE A 616 15.32 2.05 17.19
N ARG A 617 15.91 0.86 16.93
CA ARG A 617 16.34 0.43 15.60
C ARG A 617 15.87 -0.97 15.28
N HIS A 618 15.07 -1.13 14.24
CA HIS A 618 14.75 -2.44 13.68
C HIS A 618 16.00 -3.06 13.05
N LEU A 619 16.33 -4.28 13.45
CA LEU A 619 17.44 -5.07 12.93
C LEU A 619 16.99 -5.97 11.77
N GLU A 620 15.77 -6.50 11.87
CA GLU A 620 15.12 -7.33 10.87
C GLU A 620 13.70 -6.82 10.60
N ASP A 621 13.11 -7.26 9.51
CA ASP A 621 11.73 -6.89 9.11
C ASP A 621 10.67 -7.80 9.74
N GLU A 622 11.10 -8.91 10.35
CA GLU A 622 10.23 -9.86 11.06
C GLU A 622 10.97 -10.61 12.16
N PHE A 623 10.21 -11.22 13.06
CA PHE A 623 10.70 -12.14 14.08
C PHE A 623 9.69 -13.25 14.36
N SER A 624 10.17 -14.35 14.94
CA SER A 624 9.36 -15.54 15.16
C SER A 624 8.26 -15.33 16.22
N ALA A 625 7.20 -16.14 16.14
CA ALA A 625 6.14 -16.16 17.15
C ALA A 625 6.67 -16.53 18.56
N ASP A 626 7.69 -17.41 18.64
CA ASP A 626 8.33 -17.76 19.90
C ASP A 626 9.06 -16.55 20.53
N GLU A 627 9.71 -15.76 19.71
CA GLU A 627 10.33 -14.51 20.15
C GLU A 627 9.28 -13.49 20.59
N ALA A 628 8.15 -13.37 19.88
CA ALA A 628 7.03 -12.53 20.27
C ALA A 628 6.53 -12.85 21.66
N ARG A 629 6.30 -14.13 21.95
CA ARG A 629 5.85 -14.61 23.27
C ARG A 629 6.86 -14.33 24.37
N ARG A 630 8.17 -14.47 24.09
CA ARG A 630 9.24 -14.16 25.05
C ARG A 630 9.38 -12.66 25.28
N ALA A 631 9.36 -11.90 24.19
CA ALA A 631 9.59 -10.46 24.24
C ALA A 631 8.48 -9.68 24.95
N GLU A 632 7.25 -10.19 24.99
CA GLU A 632 6.10 -9.48 25.57
C GLU A 632 6.34 -9.03 27.03
N LYS A 633 6.85 -9.92 27.87
CA LYS A 633 7.14 -9.61 29.28
C LYS A 633 8.29 -8.61 29.43
N GLU A 634 9.35 -8.80 28.63
CA GLU A 634 10.52 -7.94 28.69
C GLU A 634 10.22 -6.55 28.11
N LEU A 635 9.38 -6.44 27.08
CA LEU A 635 8.94 -5.16 26.55
C LEU A 635 8.10 -4.35 27.54
N LYS A 636 7.27 -5.00 28.36
CA LYS A 636 6.58 -4.32 29.46
C LYS A 636 7.57 -3.69 30.43
N LEU A 637 8.62 -4.43 30.82
CA LEU A 637 9.68 -3.93 31.71
C LEU A 637 10.47 -2.79 31.02
N VAL A 638 10.70 -2.86 29.71
CA VAL A 638 11.34 -1.78 28.95
C VAL A 638 10.46 -0.54 28.95
N ASN A 639 9.15 -0.67 28.71
CA ASN A 639 8.20 0.44 28.73
C ASN A 639 8.07 1.09 30.12
N GLU A 640 8.32 0.34 31.20
CA GLU A 640 8.32 0.83 32.56
C GLU A 640 9.68 1.37 33.02
N ASN A 641 10.74 1.22 32.23
CA ASN A 641 12.08 1.66 32.53
C ASN A 641 12.27 3.15 32.19
N TRP A 642 11.75 4.00 33.05
CA TRP A 642 11.86 5.45 32.95
C TRP A 642 13.23 5.98 33.36
N ALA A 643 13.60 7.14 32.83
CA ALA A 643 14.74 7.91 33.30
C ALA A 643 14.26 9.27 33.81
N TYR A 644 14.88 9.70 34.91
CA TYR A 644 14.48 10.91 35.61
C TYR A 644 15.68 11.80 35.94
N VAL A 645 15.44 13.10 35.92
CA VAL A 645 16.26 14.07 36.61
C VAL A 645 15.71 14.19 38.04
N VAL A 646 16.54 13.96 39.04
CA VAL A 646 16.18 14.06 40.45
C VAL A 646 16.72 15.36 40.99
N ALA A 647 15.83 16.16 41.54
CA ALA A 647 16.18 17.43 42.17
C ALA A 647 17.03 17.27 43.44
N PRO A 648 17.95 18.20 43.75
CA PRO A 648 18.68 18.20 45.00
C PRO A 648 17.72 18.42 46.18
N LYS A 649 18.09 17.89 47.36
CA LYS A 649 17.30 18.08 48.59
C LYS A 649 17.11 19.56 48.88
N GLY A 650 15.86 19.98 49.12
CA GLY A 650 15.51 21.35 49.45
C GLY A 650 15.12 22.24 48.27
N LEU A 651 15.22 21.78 47.00
CA LEU A 651 14.65 22.48 45.89
C LEU A 651 13.11 22.49 46.03
N LYS A 652 12.53 23.70 46.09
CA LYS A 652 11.07 23.86 46.08
C LYS A 652 10.61 24.04 44.65
N VAL A 653 9.87 23.08 44.14
CA VAL A 653 9.12 23.21 42.88
C VAL A 653 7.67 23.53 43.29
N PRO A 654 7.09 24.66 42.85
CA PRO A 654 5.69 24.95 43.15
C PRO A 654 4.78 23.83 42.66
N ARG A 655 3.83 23.45 43.49
CA ARG A 655 2.78 22.51 43.11
C ARG A 655 1.72 23.27 42.32
N ASP A 656 1.45 22.89 41.14
CA ASP A 656 0.18 23.23 40.52
C ASP A 656 -0.93 22.54 41.32
N LYS A 657 -1.82 23.33 41.88
CA LYS A 657 -3.02 22.82 42.51
C LYS A 657 -3.85 22.14 41.40
N LYS A 658 -3.95 20.79 41.49
CA LYS A 658 -4.94 20.02 40.69
C LYS A 658 -6.33 20.56 40.92
#